data_1292f072a9f6d1fe41bb153492b0e668
#
_entry.id   1292f072a9f6d1fe41bb153492b0e668
#
_cell.length_a   1.000
_cell.length_b   1.000
_cell.length_c   1.000
_cell.angle_alpha   90.00
_cell.angle_beta   90.00
_cell.angle_gamma   90.00
#
_symmetry.space_group_name_H-M   'P 1'
#
loop_
_entity.id
_entity.type
_entity.pdbx_description
1 polymer ?
#
loop_
_entity_poly.entity_id
_entity_poly.type
_entity_poly.pdbx_seq_one_letter_code
_entity_poly.pdbx_strand_id
1 'polypeptide(L)'
;MFICSVFARPKVILLAAMLAALPAAGAELQVKVTDSGYLDAPGFSVMLYSDNYNPIFFDQKDAAMQIILHGHRIATNGSVRLMPTPEQWDVIPHLDGRQADKEHNRLTANSSYPAYGLSYQVVVAGEPGGVRVTVNLDKTLPETLVGRAGFNLEFLPSIYMDKAYQVDNQVFGVLPRYPEDRMTTVPPKPGDPKQVWYVEQWQKAKGYTQPLPFATGRSIALAAANPLNRISITSEAGPLMLYDGRDQAQNGWFVLRSLIPAGKTANAVVWHIRPNYIPNWTRPPMIAHSQAGYAADFPKVAVIELDPTYDAPKTAKLLRLSNEGSFKEVFEGPITKPTPFLRYDYAKFDFSSVKEPGLYEIEYAGQRTEVFPIAKDVYSGTWQTTLDCFLAAQMDHVSVRDGYHIWHGVPFMGDAPQAPPNTTHFDGYGTGPNLNSPYKPGQHIPGLNVGGWYDAGDFDNDAYGQIATIENLSLAYNTFHMKWDELSVNEKTHKVEMHRPDGVPDAVEQVMHGVLQQLAQIHAVGHPFAQGLQSPYLMEYTSVGDAASINDDRWAWTTENSFTDYGVAAALAAAVPVLKGWYDPLAKDCLDAAVKVWNEQHAHPTPVPSRFRGFARFAGAQDWSAALNLMIATNGGEPYKGRVEQLFPTMLEQIGFQGWTAVRALPYLPADYKTRFEAALKAYMPQLNRQLDATPFGVPLPRGSWGGSEQVNNFGTEMYFLHEAFPNIVSPEYTLRAANYMLGMHPVSSVSYVAGIGTTSKLRTYSQNRGDHSYIPGGVIPGYVIIKPDFPECITDFGMLWFEDETTVSDASSWVLEANAAEAILNQQKAAANPKPEK
;
A
#
# COMPACT_ATOMS: atom_id res chain seq x y z
N MET A 1 22.44 37.41 20.89
CA MET A 1 22.16 38.04 19.59
C MET A 1 22.83 37.18 18.54
N PHE A 2 22.13 36.06 18.17
CA PHE A 2 22.60 35.14 17.15
C PHE A 2 21.58 35.18 16.02
N ILE A 3 22.05 35.55 14.85
CA ILE A 3 21.25 35.66 13.63
C ILE A 3 21.14 34.26 13.04
N CYS A 4 19.93 33.70 13.05
CA CYS A 4 19.61 32.51 12.30
C CYS A 4 19.49 32.88 10.82
N SER A 5 20.45 32.46 10.01
CA SER A 5 20.35 32.53 8.55
C SER A 5 19.52 31.33 8.05
N VAL A 6 18.30 31.62 7.63
CA VAL A 6 17.44 30.69 6.92
C VAL A 6 18.03 30.43 5.53
N PHE A 7 18.57 29.25 5.30
CA PHE A 7 18.91 28.80 3.96
C PHE A 7 17.62 28.43 3.22
N ALA A 8 17.12 29.37 2.43
CA ALA A 8 16.13 29.07 1.41
C ALA A 8 16.82 28.30 0.28
N ARG A 9 16.43 27.05 0.04
CA ARG A 9 16.81 26.33 -1.17
C ARG A 9 16.24 27.05 -2.39
N PRO A 10 17.02 27.37 -3.41
CA PRO A 10 16.47 27.93 -4.64
C PRO A 10 15.67 26.85 -5.33
N LYS A 11 14.35 27.03 -5.43
CA LYS A 11 13.54 26.33 -6.43
C LYS A 11 14.06 26.80 -7.78
N VAL A 12 14.70 25.92 -8.52
CA VAL A 12 15.02 26.17 -9.93
C VAL A 12 13.68 26.19 -10.65
N ILE A 13 13.15 27.38 -10.84
CA ILE A 13 12.03 27.63 -11.75
C ILE A 13 12.64 27.55 -13.13
N LEU A 14 12.48 26.42 -13.81
CA LEU A 14 12.67 26.35 -15.24
C LEU A 14 11.52 27.18 -15.87
N LEU A 15 11.80 28.44 -16.13
CA LEU A 15 10.95 29.29 -16.95
C LEU A 15 11.11 28.79 -18.39
N ALA A 16 10.34 27.74 -18.78
CA ALA A 16 10.13 27.49 -20.18
C ALA A 16 9.37 28.69 -20.73
N ALA A 17 9.99 29.44 -21.63
CA ALA A 17 9.34 30.52 -22.35
C ALA A 17 8.18 29.93 -23.17
N MET A 18 7.01 29.87 -22.60
CA MET A 18 5.78 29.72 -23.36
C MET A 18 5.57 31.03 -24.11
N LEU A 19 5.89 31.03 -25.40
CA LEU A 19 5.33 32.01 -26.30
C LEU A 19 3.79 31.89 -26.15
N ALA A 20 3.19 32.93 -25.58
CA ALA A 20 1.74 33.07 -25.57
C ALA A 20 1.28 33.24 -27.03
N ALA A 21 0.97 32.14 -27.69
CA ALA A 21 0.11 32.17 -28.85
C ALA A 21 -1.25 32.65 -28.34
N LEU A 22 -1.70 33.81 -28.81
CA LEU A 22 -3.08 34.26 -28.63
C LEU A 22 -3.99 33.10 -29.05
N PRO A 23 -4.99 32.72 -28.25
CA PRO A 23 -5.86 31.62 -28.62
C PRO A 23 -6.56 31.98 -29.92
N ALA A 24 -6.32 31.19 -30.98
CA ALA A 24 -7.22 31.16 -32.11
C ALA A 24 -8.63 30.89 -31.57
N ALA A 25 -9.57 31.77 -31.75
CA ALA A 25 -10.95 31.57 -31.35
C ALA A 25 -11.43 30.22 -31.92
N GLY A 26 -11.75 29.24 -31.08
CA GLY A 26 -12.69 28.26 -31.52
C GLY A 26 -12.47 26.76 -31.32
N ALA A 27 -11.48 26.20 -30.69
CA ALA A 27 -11.57 24.80 -30.36
C ALA A 27 -12.03 24.60 -28.90
N GLU A 28 -13.33 24.45 -28.74
CA GLU A 28 -13.95 24.12 -27.46
C GLU A 28 -13.69 22.63 -27.15
N LEU A 29 -13.37 22.28 -25.89
CA LEU A 29 -13.14 20.90 -25.43
C LEU A 29 -14.33 20.01 -25.82
N GLN A 30 -14.09 18.96 -26.57
CA GLN A 30 -15.07 17.94 -26.94
C GLN A 30 -14.71 16.62 -26.27
N VAL A 31 -15.50 16.20 -25.31
CA VAL A 31 -15.31 14.95 -24.55
C VAL A 31 -16.14 13.86 -25.19
N LYS A 32 -15.57 12.67 -25.45
CA LYS A 32 -16.26 11.54 -26.10
C LYS A 32 -16.09 10.24 -25.33
N VAL A 33 -17.09 9.37 -25.41
CA VAL A 33 -17.01 8.02 -24.84
C VAL A 33 -16.05 7.15 -25.65
N THR A 34 -15.04 6.60 -24.99
CA THR A 34 -14.03 5.69 -25.54
C THR A 34 -14.55 4.27 -25.70
N ASP A 35 -13.74 3.40 -26.36
CA ASP A 35 -13.99 1.95 -26.44
C ASP A 35 -13.90 1.28 -25.07
N SER A 36 -13.05 1.76 -24.18
CA SER A 36 -12.92 1.32 -22.78
C SER A 36 -14.04 1.81 -21.87
N GLY A 37 -14.98 2.62 -22.41
CA GLY A 37 -16.20 3.01 -21.71
C GLY A 37 -16.01 4.12 -20.68
N TYR A 38 -15.16 5.10 -20.94
CA TYR A 38 -15.07 6.35 -20.18
C TYR A 38 -15.10 7.56 -21.12
N LEU A 39 -15.38 8.74 -20.60
CA LEU A 39 -15.34 9.99 -21.34
C LEU A 39 -13.91 10.52 -21.40
N ASP A 40 -13.42 10.86 -22.59
CA ASP A 40 -12.04 11.25 -22.82
C ASP A 40 -11.90 12.42 -23.81
N ALA A 41 -10.90 13.23 -23.54
CA ALA A 41 -10.39 14.28 -24.42
C ALA A 41 -8.93 14.57 -24.04
N PRO A 42 -8.12 15.23 -24.91
CA PRO A 42 -6.74 15.57 -24.57
C PRO A 42 -6.62 16.29 -23.23
N GLY A 43 -5.96 15.63 -22.26
CA GLY A 43 -5.76 16.14 -20.91
C GLY A 43 -6.95 16.08 -19.96
N PHE A 44 -8.09 15.50 -20.36
CA PHE A 44 -9.26 15.40 -19.48
C PHE A 44 -10.00 14.09 -19.68
N SER A 45 -10.11 13.28 -18.63
CA SER A 45 -10.91 12.06 -18.64
C SER A 45 -11.88 12.00 -17.46
N VAL A 46 -13.07 11.44 -17.71
CA VAL A 46 -14.04 11.15 -16.66
C VAL A 46 -14.45 9.69 -16.74
N MET A 47 -14.18 8.97 -15.66
CA MET A 47 -14.58 7.57 -15.47
C MET A 47 -15.78 7.53 -14.54
N LEU A 48 -16.70 6.61 -14.78
CA LEU A 48 -17.87 6.40 -13.93
C LEU A 48 -18.06 4.91 -13.76
N TYR A 49 -17.82 4.37 -12.58
CA TYR A 49 -17.88 2.95 -12.23
C TYR A 49 -17.46 2.03 -13.38
N SER A 50 -16.41 1.29 -13.25
CA SER A 50 -16.05 0.22 -14.19
C SER A 50 -16.52 -1.15 -13.68
N ASP A 51 -16.71 -1.28 -12.38
CA ASP A 51 -17.21 -2.45 -11.65
C ASP A 51 -17.73 -2.03 -10.26
N ASN A 52 -18.04 -3.00 -9.42
CA ASN A 52 -18.50 -2.75 -8.06
C ASN A 52 -17.43 -2.08 -7.20
N TYR A 53 -17.87 -1.42 -6.13
CA TYR A 53 -16.99 -0.99 -5.07
C TYR A 53 -16.14 -2.14 -4.55
N ASN A 54 -14.90 -1.83 -4.17
CA ASN A 54 -14.05 -2.82 -3.53
C ASN A 54 -14.66 -3.23 -2.17
N PRO A 55 -14.81 -4.53 -1.91
CA PRO A 55 -15.43 -5.00 -0.68
C PRO A 55 -14.53 -4.96 0.56
N ILE A 56 -13.23 -4.68 0.42
CA ILE A 56 -12.28 -4.69 1.55
C ILE A 56 -12.56 -3.52 2.48
N PHE A 57 -12.61 -2.29 1.94
CA PHE A 57 -12.93 -1.07 2.68
C PHE A 57 -14.15 -0.39 2.07
N PHE A 58 -14.96 0.26 2.89
CA PHE A 58 -16.21 0.84 2.44
C PHE A 58 -16.03 2.09 1.57
N ASP A 59 -14.95 2.83 1.73
CA ASP A 59 -14.66 4.04 0.94
C ASP A 59 -13.18 4.20 0.63
N GLN A 60 -12.69 3.48 -0.38
CA GLN A 60 -11.28 3.41 -0.76
C GLN A 60 -10.80 4.55 -1.67
N LYS A 61 -11.60 5.59 -1.91
CA LYS A 61 -11.22 6.69 -2.82
C LYS A 61 -10.84 6.27 -4.25
N ASP A 62 -11.32 5.12 -4.71
CA ASP A 62 -11.05 4.59 -6.05
C ASP A 62 -12.34 4.27 -6.85
N ALA A 63 -13.50 4.67 -6.36
CA ALA A 63 -14.81 4.27 -6.86
C ALA A 63 -15.64 5.45 -7.40
N ALA A 64 -16.79 5.12 -8.01
CA ALA A 64 -17.79 6.03 -8.55
C ALA A 64 -17.23 6.92 -9.68
N MET A 65 -17.55 8.22 -9.72
CA MET A 65 -17.01 9.12 -10.73
C MET A 65 -15.60 9.58 -10.34
N GLN A 66 -14.66 9.40 -11.27
CA GLN A 66 -13.28 9.85 -11.16
C GLN A 66 -13.03 10.94 -12.22
N ILE A 67 -12.24 11.92 -11.86
CA ILE A 67 -11.79 12.96 -12.81
C ILE A 67 -10.26 12.93 -12.88
N ILE A 68 -9.75 12.74 -14.08
CA ILE A 68 -8.34 12.85 -14.40
C ILE A 68 -8.13 14.11 -15.22
N LEU A 69 -7.22 14.96 -14.77
CA LEU A 69 -6.89 16.22 -15.44
C LEU A 69 -5.38 16.33 -15.60
N HIS A 70 -4.92 16.48 -16.85
CA HIS A 70 -3.51 16.59 -17.22
C HIS A 70 -2.62 15.52 -16.58
N GLY A 71 -3.10 14.25 -16.63
CA GLY A 71 -2.36 13.08 -16.15
C GLY A 71 -2.42 12.83 -14.65
N HIS A 72 -3.19 13.60 -13.88
CA HIS A 72 -3.41 13.41 -12.45
C HIS A 72 -4.89 13.18 -12.15
N ARG A 73 -5.19 12.21 -11.29
CA ARG A 73 -6.54 12.07 -10.73
C ARG A 73 -6.75 13.19 -9.72
N ILE A 74 -7.66 14.10 -10.03
CA ILE A 74 -7.91 15.28 -9.19
C ILE A 74 -9.12 15.11 -8.28
N ALA A 75 -10.05 14.23 -8.64
CA ALA A 75 -11.27 14.01 -7.88
C ALA A 75 -11.78 12.58 -8.01
N THR A 76 -12.50 12.14 -6.99
CA THR A 76 -13.03 10.78 -6.82
C THR A 76 -14.42 10.77 -6.17
N ASN A 77 -14.99 9.57 -5.99
CA ASN A 77 -16.23 9.32 -5.23
C ASN A 77 -17.45 10.13 -5.68
N GLY A 78 -17.50 10.53 -6.96
CA GLY A 78 -18.64 11.26 -7.51
C GLY A 78 -19.89 10.40 -7.51
N SER A 79 -20.66 10.46 -6.40
CA SER A 79 -21.86 9.65 -6.16
C SER A 79 -22.81 10.31 -5.16
N VAL A 80 -24.00 9.74 -5.01
CA VAL A 80 -24.89 10.13 -3.90
C VAL A 80 -24.36 9.51 -2.62
N ARG A 81 -24.07 10.37 -1.64
CA ARG A 81 -23.60 9.97 -0.32
C ARG A 81 -24.59 10.45 0.75
N LEU A 82 -24.62 9.73 1.87
CA LEU A 82 -25.56 10.01 2.97
C LEU A 82 -24.97 10.96 4.01
N MET A 83 -23.65 11.21 3.92
CA MET A 83 -22.92 12.12 4.79
C MET A 83 -22.24 13.23 3.98
N PRO A 84 -22.02 14.43 4.56
CA PRO A 84 -21.34 15.52 3.86
C PRO A 84 -19.87 15.21 3.58
N THR A 85 -19.20 14.58 4.53
CA THR A 85 -17.79 14.19 4.45
C THR A 85 -17.70 12.71 4.77
N PRO A 86 -17.76 11.82 3.77
CA PRO A 86 -17.74 10.38 4.01
C PRO A 86 -16.41 9.91 4.60
N GLU A 87 -16.53 8.98 5.53
CA GLU A 87 -15.42 8.26 6.13
C GLU A 87 -15.27 6.88 5.48
N GLN A 88 -14.12 6.24 5.69
CA GLN A 88 -13.82 4.91 5.16
C GLN A 88 -14.89 3.87 5.48
N TRP A 89 -15.46 3.94 6.67
CA TRP A 89 -16.41 2.95 7.20
C TRP A 89 -17.87 3.38 7.08
N ASP A 90 -18.15 4.49 6.41
CA ASP A 90 -19.52 4.91 6.14
C ASP A 90 -20.19 4.02 5.08
N VAL A 91 -21.51 3.98 5.15
CA VAL A 91 -22.30 3.18 4.20
C VAL A 91 -22.06 3.65 2.77
N ILE A 92 -21.71 2.71 1.90
CA ILE A 92 -21.53 2.93 0.46
C ILE A 92 -22.75 2.45 -0.33
N PRO A 93 -23.01 2.99 -1.53
CA PRO A 93 -24.05 2.48 -2.40
C PRO A 93 -23.65 1.16 -3.05
N HIS A 94 -24.63 0.34 -3.35
CA HIS A 94 -24.46 -0.82 -4.23
C HIS A 94 -24.61 -0.36 -5.69
N LEU A 95 -23.71 -0.80 -6.57
CA LEU A 95 -23.82 -0.59 -8.01
C LEU A 95 -24.76 -1.65 -8.61
N ASP A 96 -25.94 -1.22 -9.09
CA ASP A 96 -26.94 -2.12 -9.66
C ASP A 96 -26.72 -2.33 -11.17
N GLY A 97 -26.04 -1.41 -11.83
CA GLY A 97 -25.68 -1.54 -13.23
C GLY A 97 -25.04 -0.28 -13.83
N ARG A 98 -24.32 -0.46 -14.92
CA ARG A 98 -23.57 0.56 -15.62
C ARG A 98 -23.76 0.46 -17.13
N GLN A 99 -23.84 1.60 -17.80
CA GLN A 99 -23.91 1.68 -19.26
C GLN A 99 -23.01 2.79 -19.81
N ALA A 100 -22.30 2.48 -20.89
CA ALA A 100 -21.61 3.48 -21.71
C ALA A 100 -22.32 3.58 -23.05
N ASP A 101 -22.84 4.77 -23.39
CA ASP A 101 -23.62 5.07 -24.59
C ASP A 101 -22.80 6.02 -25.47
N LYS A 102 -22.15 5.45 -26.50
CA LYS A 102 -21.32 6.23 -27.44
C LYS A 102 -22.15 7.11 -28.36
N GLU A 103 -23.36 6.68 -28.73
CA GLU A 103 -24.21 7.40 -29.63
C GLU A 103 -24.68 8.73 -29.01
N HIS A 104 -25.06 8.68 -27.73
CA HIS A 104 -25.51 9.88 -26.99
C HIS A 104 -24.41 10.48 -26.11
N ASN A 105 -23.17 10.00 -26.26
CA ASN A 105 -21.99 10.50 -25.57
C ASN A 105 -22.15 10.62 -24.04
N ARG A 106 -22.61 9.54 -23.39
CA ARG A 106 -22.91 9.54 -21.95
C ARG A 106 -22.54 8.21 -21.27
N LEU A 107 -22.24 8.32 -19.98
CA LEU A 107 -22.09 7.22 -19.03
C LEU A 107 -23.26 7.27 -18.05
N THR A 108 -23.76 6.11 -17.66
CA THR A 108 -24.85 5.98 -16.69
C THR A 108 -24.49 4.92 -15.66
N ALA A 109 -24.65 5.21 -14.37
CA ALA A 109 -24.55 4.26 -13.27
C ALA A 109 -25.87 4.27 -12.48
N ASN A 110 -26.48 3.11 -12.32
CA ASN A 110 -27.62 2.89 -11.43
C ASN A 110 -27.09 2.32 -10.12
N SER A 111 -27.48 2.92 -9.01
CA SER A 111 -27.00 2.53 -7.70
C SER A 111 -28.12 2.60 -6.65
N SER A 112 -27.94 1.87 -5.56
CA SER A 112 -28.93 1.86 -4.49
C SER A 112 -28.31 1.77 -3.10
N TYR A 113 -29.11 2.19 -2.13
CA TYR A 113 -28.93 1.93 -0.70
C TYR A 113 -30.14 1.09 -0.23
N PRO A 114 -30.12 -0.24 -0.36
CA PRO A 114 -31.28 -1.08 -0.09
C PRO A 114 -31.84 -0.92 1.33
N ALA A 115 -30.95 -0.80 2.33
CA ALA A 115 -31.33 -0.61 3.73
C ALA A 115 -32.12 0.69 3.99
N TYR A 116 -31.99 1.68 3.10
CA TYR A 116 -32.67 2.97 3.22
C TYR A 116 -33.77 3.14 2.16
N GLY A 117 -33.97 2.15 1.30
CA GLY A 117 -34.97 2.21 0.23
C GLY A 117 -34.74 3.32 -0.78
N LEU A 118 -33.48 3.70 -1.01
CA LEU A 118 -33.06 4.71 -1.98
C LEU A 118 -32.42 4.05 -3.19
N SER A 119 -32.97 4.34 -4.39
CA SER A 119 -32.36 3.98 -5.68
C SER A 119 -32.21 5.24 -6.52
N TYR A 120 -31.07 5.36 -7.21
CA TYR A 120 -30.74 6.56 -7.97
C TYR A 120 -29.86 6.22 -9.18
N GLN A 121 -29.78 7.17 -10.08
CA GLN A 121 -28.95 7.11 -11.27
C GLN A 121 -28.03 8.34 -11.33
N VAL A 122 -26.74 8.11 -11.61
CA VAL A 122 -25.78 9.16 -11.97
C VAL A 122 -25.56 9.07 -13.48
N VAL A 123 -25.79 10.16 -14.18
CA VAL A 123 -25.55 10.30 -15.63
C VAL A 123 -24.47 11.34 -15.84
N VAL A 124 -23.39 10.98 -16.55
CA VAL A 124 -22.34 11.92 -16.97
C VAL A 124 -22.33 11.96 -18.49
N ALA A 125 -22.63 13.12 -19.04
CA ALA A 125 -22.68 13.35 -20.50
C ALA A 125 -21.63 14.37 -20.93
N GLY A 126 -20.95 14.09 -22.05
CA GLY A 126 -20.08 15.08 -22.68
C GLY A 126 -20.89 16.29 -23.16
N GLU A 127 -20.40 17.48 -22.84
CA GLU A 127 -20.97 18.76 -23.34
C GLU A 127 -19.83 19.68 -23.83
N PRO A 128 -20.14 20.73 -24.62
CA PRO A 128 -19.13 21.69 -25.02
C PRO A 128 -18.39 22.29 -23.80
N GLY A 129 -17.06 22.15 -23.76
CA GLY A 129 -16.25 22.69 -22.69
C GLY A 129 -16.11 21.78 -21.47
N GLY A 130 -16.70 20.56 -21.43
CA GLY A 130 -16.58 19.66 -20.29
C GLY A 130 -17.63 18.56 -20.23
N VAL A 131 -18.19 18.35 -19.04
CA VAL A 131 -19.22 17.32 -18.82
C VAL A 131 -20.37 17.84 -17.96
N ARG A 132 -21.55 17.30 -18.21
CA ARG A 132 -22.74 17.52 -17.40
C ARG A 132 -23.03 16.29 -16.57
N VAL A 133 -23.13 16.46 -15.25
CA VAL A 133 -23.52 15.44 -14.30
C VAL A 133 -24.96 15.63 -13.87
N THR A 134 -25.76 14.56 -13.90
CA THR A 134 -27.17 14.59 -13.50
C THR A 134 -27.45 13.46 -12.54
N VAL A 135 -28.14 13.73 -11.45
CA VAL A 135 -28.67 12.71 -10.53
C VAL A 135 -30.18 12.63 -10.69
N ASN A 136 -30.68 11.42 -10.93
CA ASN A 136 -32.09 11.10 -10.98
C ASN A 136 -32.39 10.03 -9.91
N LEU A 137 -33.61 10.07 -9.36
CA LEU A 137 -34.10 9.08 -8.40
C LEU A 137 -35.32 8.35 -8.98
N ASP A 138 -35.50 7.09 -8.62
CA ASP A 138 -36.70 6.31 -9.02
C ASP A 138 -37.94 6.82 -8.30
N LYS A 139 -37.79 7.28 -7.06
CA LYS A 139 -38.83 7.87 -6.23
C LYS A 139 -38.25 8.99 -5.35
N THR A 140 -39.11 9.80 -4.78
CA THR A 140 -38.71 10.88 -3.86
C THR A 140 -37.92 10.32 -2.67
N LEU A 141 -37.01 11.14 -2.12
CA LEU A 141 -36.21 10.73 -0.95
C LEU A 141 -37.11 10.27 0.20
N PRO A 142 -36.73 9.17 0.88
CA PRO A 142 -37.28 8.87 2.21
C PRO A 142 -37.10 10.06 3.16
N GLU A 143 -38.08 10.27 4.03
CA GLU A 143 -38.06 11.43 4.97
C GLU A 143 -36.81 11.44 5.84
N THR A 144 -36.32 10.27 6.26
CA THR A 144 -35.08 10.11 7.06
C THR A 144 -33.84 10.60 6.34
N LEU A 145 -33.84 10.66 5.01
CA LEU A 145 -32.70 11.09 4.19
C LEU A 145 -32.82 12.53 3.68
N VAL A 146 -33.93 13.18 3.89
CA VAL A 146 -34.11 14.61 3.54
C VAL A 146 -33.14 15.47 4.35
N GLY A 147 -32.36 16.31 3.64
CA GLY A 147 -31.27 17.10 4.23
C GLY A 147 -29.99 16.33 4.53
N ARG A 148 -29.96 15.02 4.18
CA ARG A 148 -28.78 14.16 4.38
C ARG A 148 -28.24 13.64 3.06
N ALA A 149 -29.05 13.05 2.20
CA ALA A 149 -28.60 12.55 0.90
C ALA A 149 -28.21 13.70 -0.03
N GLY A 150 -27.07 13.60 -0.65
CA GLY A 150 -26.54 14.58 -1.61
C GLY A 150 -25.54 13.98 -2.55
N PHE A 151 -25.33 14.60 -3.69
CA PHE A 151 -24.26 14.23 -4.61
C PHE A 151 -22.96 14.87 -4.14
N ASN A 152 -21.93 14.05 -3.90
CA ASN A 152 -20.59 14.44 -3.51
C ASN A 152 -19.63 14.26 -4.68
N LEU A 153 -18.56 15.08 -4.69
CA LEU A 153 -17.34 14.86 -5.46
C LEU A 153 -16.18 15.29 -4.57
N GLU A 154 -15.20 14.42 -4.39
CA GLU A 154 -14.12 14.59 -3.44
C GLU A 154 -12.82 14.92 -4.16
N PHE A 155 -12.17 16.01 -3.78
CA PHE A 155 -10.96 16.54 -4.40
C PHE A 155 -9.73 16.23 -3.57
N LEU A 156 -8.67 15.73 -4.24
CA LEU A 156 -7.43 15.27 -3.60
C LEU A 156 -6.70 16.41 -2.89
N PRO A 157 -6.47 16.30 -1.57
CA PRO A 157 -5.82 17.36 -0.80
C PRO A 157 -4.41 17.71 -1.29
N SER A 158 -3.58 16.74 -1.66
CA SER A 158 -2.21 17.02 -2.12
C SER A 158 -2.15 17.90 -3.36
N ILE A 159 -3.19 17.88 -4.18
CA ILE A 159 -3.31 18.73 -5.37
C ILE A 159 -3.88 20.11 -5.02
N TYR A 160 -4.83 20.16 -4.09
CA TYR A 160 -5.62 21.36 -3.86
C TYR A 160 -5.26 22.15 -2.60
N MET A 161 -4.55 21.59 -1.61
CA MET A 161 -4.00 22.36 -0.49
C MET A 161 -3.19 23.56 -0.98
N ASP A 162 -3.30 24.67 -0.30
CA ASP A 162 -2.64 25.95 -0.63
C ASP A 162 -3.07 26.55 -2.00
N LYS A 163 -4.16 26.04 -2.61
CA LYS A 163 -4.71 26.59 -3.84
C LYS A 163 -5.91 27.50 -3.57
N ALA A 164 -6.00 28.54 -4.37
CA ALA A 164 -7.12 29.47 -4.27
C ALA A 164 -8.43 28.83 -4.76
N TYR A 165 -9.52 29.14 -4.07
CA TYR A 165 -10.87 28.87 -4.52
C TYR A 165 -11.70 30.16 -4.58
N GLN A 166 -12.74 30.16 -5.42
CA GLN A 166 -13.70 31.25 -5.53
C GLN A 166 -15.11 30.72 -5.74
N VAL A 167 -16.07 31.28 -5.03
CA VAL A 167 -17.50 30.91 -5.10
C VAL A 167 -18.33 32.16 -5.48
N ASP A 168 -19.12 32.05 -6.52
CA ASP A 168 -20.05 33.10 -7.06
C ASP A 168 -19.41 34.48 -7.27
N ASN A 169 -18.11 34.55 -7.51
CA ASN A 169 -17.34 35.81 -7.57
C ASN A 169 -17.40 36.68 -6.30
N GLN A 170 -17.81 36.16 -5.18
CA GLN A 170 -18.06 36.88 -3.94
C GLN A 170 -17.28 36.32 -2.76
N VAL A 171 -17.22 34.98 -2.60
CA VAL A 171 -16.46 34.30 -1.56
C VAL A 171 -15.21 33.71 -2.19
N PHE A 172 -14.07 33.95 -1.56
CA PHE A 172 -12.80 33.44 -2.04
C PHE A 172 -11.88 33.16 -0.85
N GLY A 173 -10.94 32.27 -1.06
CA GLY A 173 -9.98 31.88 -0.03
C GLY A 173 -8.90 30.94 -0.60
N VAL A 174 -8.17 30.35 0.31
CA VAL A 174 -7.18 29.31 0.02
C VAL A 174 -7.62 28.04 0.72
N LEU A 175 -7.59 26.92 0.04
CA LEU A 175 -7.86 25.62 0.64
C LEU A 175 -6.78 25.33 1.68
N PRO A 176 -7.13 25.11 2.97
CA PRO A 176 -6.17 25.11 4.06
C PRO A 176 -5.28 23.86 4.02
N ARG A 177 -4.01 24.02 4.38
CA ARG A 177 -3.11 22.86 4.56
C ARG A 177 -3.48 22.05 5.78
N TYR A 178 -3.78 22.70 6.88
CA TYR A 178 -4.32 22.10 8.09
C TYR A 178 -5.84 22.29 8.13
N PRO A 179 -6.64 21.30 8.56
CA PRO A 179 -8.08 21.46 8.70
C PRO A 179 -8.42 22.62 9.65
N GLU A 180 -9.27 23.53 9.22
CA GLU A 180 -9.65 24.73 9.97
C GLU A 180 -11.17 24.89 10.05
N ASP A 181 -11.93 23.86 9.69
CA ASP A 181 -13.37 23.92 9.66
C ASP A 181 -13.99 24.01 11.04
N ARG A 182 -15.11 24.71 11.10
CA ARG A 182 -15.97 24.67 12.27
C ARG A 182 -16.82 23.43 12.24
N MET A 183 -16.87 22.73 13.35
CA MET A 183 -17.65 21.51 13.54
C MET A 183 -19.03 21.82 14.14
N THR A 184 -19.99 20.96 13.85
CA THR A 184 -21.28 20.94 14.51
C THR A 184 -21.60 19.54 15.03
N THR A 185 -22.38 19.44 16.11
CA THR A 185 -22.86 18.17 16.65
C THR A 185 -24.24 17.86 16.10
N VAL A 186 -24.38 16.67 15.50
CA VAL A 186 -25.65 16.18 14.96
C VAL A 186 -26.19 15.11 15.92
N PRO A 187 -27.35 15.34 16.55
CA PRO A 187 -27.96 14.35 17.45
C PRO A 187 -28.29 13.05 16.71
N PRO A 188 -28.05 11.86 17.32
CA PRO A 188 -28.39 10.60 16.71
C PRO A 188 -29.91 10.50 16.54
N LYS A 189 -30.36 9.95 15.41
CA LYS A 189 -31.77 9.70 15.11
C LYS A 189 -31.97 8.22 14.77
N PRO A 190 -33.15 7.63 15.05
CA PRO A 190 -33.47 6.30 14.55
C PRO A 190 -33.32 6.23 13.03
N GLY A 191 -32.62 5.22 12.52
CA GLY A 191 -32.34 5.06 11.09
C GLY A 191 -31.23 5.98 10.57
N ASP A 192 -30.38 6.50 11.43
CA ASP A 192 -29.19 7.27 11.03
C ASP A 192 -28.26 6.40 10.18
N PRO A 193 -27.83 6.89 9.01
CA PRO A 193 -26.90 6.17 8.15
C PRO A 193 -25.47 6.08 8.72
N LYS A 194 -25.13 6.89 9.71
CA LYS A 194 -23.82 6.83 10.36
C LYS A 194 -23.65 5.52 11.09
N GLN A 195 -22.61 4.79 10.79
CA GLN A 195 -22.27 3.57 11.52
C GLN A 195 -21.72 3.89 12.92
N VAL A 196 -21.92 2.97 13.87
CA VAL A 196 -21.80 3.26 15.30
C VAL A 196 -20.49 2.78 15.91
N TRP A 197 -19.66 2.07 15.15
CA TRP A 197 -18.46 1.40 15.68
C TRP A 197 -17.45 2.36 16.33
N TYR A 198 -17.30 3.56 15.76
CA TYR A 198 -16.30 4.53 16.17
C TYR A 198 -16.88 5.75 16.86
N VAL A 199 -18.13 5.63 17.32
CA VAL A 199 -18.72 6.66 18.16
C VAL A 199 -18.52 6.26 19.60
N GLU A 200 -17.67 6.98 20.31
CA GLU A 200 -17.49 6.80 21.76
C GLU A 200 -18.81 6.81 22.53
N GLN A 201 -18.85 6.17 23.70
CA GLN A 201 -20.07 6.09 24.50
C GLN A 201 -20.65 7.47 24.83
N TRP A 202 -19.81 8.45 25.07
CA TRP A 202 -20.27 9.82 25.31
C TRP A 202 -20.83 10.49 24.07
N GLN A 203 -20.28 10.19 22.87
CA GLN A 203 -20.80 10.66 21.58
C GLN A 203 -22.13 9.99 21.23
N LYS A 204 -22.33 8.73 21.58
CA LYS A 204 -23.61 8.04 21.37
C LYS A 204 -24.78 8.76 22.02
N ALA A 205 -24.56 9.39 23.17
CA ALA A 205 -25.60 10.16 23.89
C ALA A 205 -25.77 11.58 23.35
N LYS A 206 -24.71 12.21 22.82
CA LYS A 206 -24.71 13.62 22.38
C LYS A 206 -24.87 13.78 20.85
N GLY A 207 -24.57 12.74 20.08
CA GLY A 207 -24.51 12.76 18.64
C GLY A 207 -23.06 12.65 18.14
N TYR A 208 -22.90 12.81 16.87
CA TYR A 208 -21.60 12.81 16.19
C TYR A 208 -21.28 14.19 15.63
N THR A 209 -20.00 14.51 15.52
CA THR A 209 -19.53 15.76 14.93
C THR A 209 -19.43 15.63 13.41
N GLN A 210 -19.65 16.72 12.69
CA GLN A 210 -19.38 16.84 11.26
C GLN A 210 -19.00 18.29 10.93
N PRO A 211 -18.18 18.53 9.87
CA PRO A 211 -17.81 19.88 9.49
C PRO A 211 -19.01 20.67 8.93
N LEU A 212 -18.95 21.99 9.12
CA LEU A 212 -19.82 22.95 8.43
C LEU A 212 -19.15 23.31 7.09
N PRO A 213 -19.93 23.61 6.01
CA PRO A 213 -19.34 24.07 4.77
C PRO A 213 -18.63 25.40 4.99
N PHE A 214 -17.40 25.55 4.52
CA PHE A 214 -16.68 26.82 4.61
C PHE A 214 -16.99 27.76 3.42
N ALA A 215 -17.63 27.26 2.37
CA ALA A 215 -18.16 28.08 1.29
C ALA A 215 -19.42 27.46 0.69
N THR A 216 -20.36 28.33 0.29
CA THR A 216 -21.63 27.90 -0.35
C THR A 216 -22.00 28.85 -1.45
N GLY A 217 -22.41 28.36 -2.62
CA GLY A 217 -22.84 29.16 -3.78
C GLY A 217 -23.31 28.28 -4.92
N ARG A 218 -23.47 28.87 -6.12
CA ARG A 218 -23.92 28.16 -7.32
C ARG A 218 -22.79 27.87 -8.31
N SER A 219 -21.69 28.55 -8.19
CA SER A 219 -20.50 28.33 -9.01
C SER A 219 -19.25 28.31 -8.14
N ILE A 220 -18.34 27.42 -8.45
CA ILE A 220 -17.06 27.33 -7.77
C ILE A 220 -15.94 27.16 -8.80
N ALA A 221 -14.80 27.84 -8.56
CA ALA A 221 -13.55 27.59 -9.25
C ALA A 221 -12.48 27.18 -8.25
N LEU A 222 -11.80 26.08 -8.50
CA LEU A 222 -10.69 25.55 -7.69
C LEU A 222 -9.37 25.74 -8.44
N ALA A 223 -8.30 26.02 -7.70
CA ALA A 223 -6.94 26.19 -8.20
C ALA A 223 -6.83 27.21 -9.36
N ALA A 224 -7.51 28.35 -9.25
CA ALA A 224 -7.66 29.33 -10.33
C ALA A 224 -6.34 29.81 -10.97
N ALA A 225 -5.26 29.87 -10.18
CA ALA A 225 -3.93 30.27 -10.62
C ALA A 225 -3.07 29.12 -11.18
N ASN A 226 -3.57 27.87 -11.16
CA ASN A 226 -2.84 26.70 -11.64
C ASN A 226 -3.49 26.14 -12.92
N PRO A 227 -2.91 26.38 -14.11
CA PRO A 227 -3.51 25.91 -15.37
C PRO A 227 -3.65 24.40 -15.48
N LEU A 228 -2.81 23.61 -14.81
CA LEU A 228 -2.89 22.15 -14.86
C LEU A 228 -4.00 21.57 -13.99
N ASN A 229 -4.40 22.26 -12.91
CA ASN A 229 -5.35 21.73 -11.94
C ASN A 229 -6.64 22.56 -11.82
N ARG A 230 -6.73 23.67 -12.58
CA ARG A 230 -7.92 24.55 -12.54
C ARG A 230 -9.15 23.84 -13.09
N ILE A 231 -10.21 23.86 -12.29
CA ILE A 231 -11.52 23.32 -12.64
C ILE A 231 -12.62 24.25 -12.12
N SER A 232 -13.70 24.38 -12.88
CA SER A 232 -14.89 25.11 -12.45
C SER A 232 -16.12 24.23 -12.51
N ILE A 233 -17.03 24.44 -11.54
CA ILE A 233 -18.26 23.67 -11.42
C ILE A 233 -19.40 24.65 -11.16
N THR A 234 -20.49 24.51 -11.91
CA THR A 234 -21.74 25.29 -11.72
C THR A 234 -22.89 24.34 -11.48
N SER A 235 -23.82 24.74 -10.62
CA SER A 235 -25.03 23.98 -10.29
C SER A 235 -26.30 24.67 -10.77
N GLU A 236 -27.13 23.95 -11.53
CA GLU A 236 -28.47 24.42 -11.92
C GLU A 236 -29.50 24.19 -10.80
N ALA A 237 -29.33 23.11 -10.03
CA ALA A 237 -30.31 22.62 -9.06
C ALA A 237 -29.75 22.61 -7.62
N GLY A 238 -29.94 23.72 -6.91
CA GLY A 238 -29.46 23.86 -5.54
C GLY A 238 -28.03 24.39 -5.42
N PRO A 239 -27.57 24.72 -4.22
CA PRO A 239 -26.25 25.25 -3.99
C PRO A 239 -25.17 24.13 -4.00
N LEU A 240 -23.97 24.53 -4.34
CA LEU A 240 -22.73 23.84 -4.07
C LEU A 240 -22.26 24.19 -2.66
N MET A 241 -21.85 23.23 -1.89
CA MET A 241 -21.30 23.41 -0.55
C MET A 241 -19.92 22.78 -0.52
N LEU A 242 -18.89 23.50 -0.06
CA LEU A 242 -17.50 23.05 0.01
C LEU A 242 -17.14 22.80 1.46
N TYR A 243 -16.64 21.58 1.71
CA TYR A 243 -16.25 21.08 3.04
C TYR A 243 -14.80 20.65 3.06
N ASP A 244 -14.19 20.60 4.24
CA ASP A 244 -12.97 19.88 4.52
C ASP A 244 -13.31 18.59 5.28
N GLY A 245 -13.12 17.45 4.64
CA GLY A 245 -13.42 16.14 5.25
C GLY A 245 -12.32 15.61 6.15
N ARG A 246 -11.15 16.24 6.20
CA ARG A 246 -9.97 15.74 6.91
C ARG A 246 -10.11 15.82 8.43
N ASP A 247 -10.94 16.70 8.95
CA ASP A 247 -11.30 16.72 10.38
C ASP A 247 -12.18 15.55 10.81
N GLN A 248 -12.85 14.92 9.83
CA GLN A 248 -13.81 13.87 10.10
C GLN A 248 -13.19 12.48 10.01
N ALA A 249 -12.25 12.29 9.08
CA ALA A 249 -11.62 11.01 8.86
C ALA A 249 -10.17 11.18 8.35
N GLN A 250 -9.32 10.25 8.70
CA GLN A 250 -7.91 10.26 8.24
C GLN A 250 -7.76 10.17 6.72
N ASN A 251 -8.73 9.56 6.02
CA ASN A 251 -8.80 9.55 4.56
C ASN A 251 -9.74 10.63 4.00
N GLY A 252 -10.07 11.65 4.79
CA GLY A 252 -10.92 12.76 4.35
C GLY A 252 -10.27 13.60 3.27
N TRP A 253 -11.11 14.08 2.31
CA TRP A 253 -10.71 14.95 1.21
C TRP A 253 -11.54 16.23 1.24
N PHE A 254 -11.24 17.18 0.37
CA PHE A 254 -12.12 18.33 0.16
C PHE A 254 -13.37 17.89 -0.59
N VAL A 255 -14.55 18.13 -0.02
CA VAL A 255 -15.80 17.62 -0.57
C VAL A 255 -16.63 18.76 -1.14
N LEU A 256 -16.96 18.69 -2.43
CA LEU A 256 -17.99 19.52 -3.02
C LEU A 256 -19.30 18.74 -3.05
N ARG A 257 -20.38 19.34 -2.57
CA ARG A 257 -21.68 18.67 -2.38
C ARG A 257 -22.85 19.51 -2.78
N SER A 258 -23.90 18.88 -3.34
CA SER A 258 -25.26 19.42 -3.43
C SER A 258 -26.27 18.45 -2.82
N LEU A 259 -27.12 18.94 -1.93
CA LEU A 259 -28.21 18.13 -1.37
C LEU A 259 -29.27 17.82 -2.43
N ILE A 260 -29.84 16.63 -2.35
CA ILE A 260 -30.99 16.22 -3.14
C ILE A 260 -32.24 16.86 -2.50
N PRO A 261 -33.01 17.72 -3.26
CA PRO A 261 -34.22 18.34 -2.72
C PRO A 261 -35.32 17.31 -2.46
N ALA A 262 -36.03 17.46 -1.35
CA ALA A 262 -37.26 16.70 -1.07
C ALA A 262 -38.25 16.83 -2.25
N GLY A 263 -38.86 15.70 -2.63
CA GLY A 263 -39.86 15.67 -3.70
C GLY A 263 -39.34 15.70 -5.14
N LYS A 264 -38.04 15.91 -5.35
CA LYS A 264 -37.43 15.86 -6.70
C LYS A 264 -37.02 14.43 -7.04
N THR A 265 -37.34 14.00 -8.29
CA THR A 265 -36.88 12.70 -8.84
C THR A 265 -36.05 12.91 -10.11
N ALA A 266 -36.50 13.73 -11.05
CA ALA A 266 -35.75 14.03 -12.26
C ALA A 266 -34.86 15.25 -12.07
N ASN A 267 -33.62 15.21 -12.58
CA ASN A 267 -32.65 16.30 -12.47
C ASN A 267 -32.55 16.83 -11.02
N ALA A 268 -32.50 15.94 -10.06
CA ALA A 268 -32.45 16.29 -8.63
C ALA A 268 -31.16 17.03 -8.26
N VAL A 269 -30.04 16.66 -8.92
CA VAL A 269 -28.80 17.44 -8.97
C VAL A 269 -28.40 17.59 -10.44
N VAL A 270 -27.93 18.77 -10.84
CA VAL A 270 -27.36 19.03 -12.17
C VAL A 270 -26.14 19.91 -12.01
N TRP A 271 -24.97 19.36 -12.37
CA TRP A 271 -23.71 20.09 -12.38
C TRP A 271 -23.09 20.14 -13.77
N HIS A 272 -22.46 21.28 -14.09
CA HIS A 272 -21.59 21.44 -15.24
C HIS A 272 -20.17 21.57 -14.77
N ILE A 273 -19.31 20.63 -15.18
CA ILE A 273 -17.91 20.53 -14.78
C ILE A 273 -17.04 20.93 -15.97
N ARG A 274 -16.26 21.97 -15.83
CA ARG A 274 -15.41 22.54 -16.86
C ARG A 274 -13.96 22.60 -16.40
N PRO A 275 -13.09 21.70 -16.92
CA PRO A 275 -11.66 21.78 -16.68
C PRO A 275 -11.03 22.96 -17.43
N ASN A 276 -9.84 23.35 -17.04
CA ASN A 276 -9.02 24.21 -17.88
C ASN A 276 -8.50 23.41 -19.08
N TYR A 277 -9.02 23.70 -20.26
CA TYR A 277 -8.59 23.02 -21.47
C TYR A 277 -7.28 23.61 -22.00
N ILE A 278 -6.28 22.75 -22.20
CA ILE A 278 -5.01 23.07 -22.87
C ILE A 278 -5.04 22.36 -24.23
N PRO A 279 -5.13 23.09 -25.34
CA PRO A 279 -5.19 22.48 -26.68
C PRO A 279 -3.98 21.59 -26.96
N ASN A 280 -4.24 20.39 -27.50
CA ASN A 280 -3.21 19.42 -27.86
C ASN A 280 -2.28 19.02 -26.70
N TRP A 281 -2.79 19.08 -25.46
CA TRP A 281 -2.03 18.61 -24.31
C TRP A 281 -1.69 17.14 -24.46
N THR A 282 -0.42 16.83 -24.24
CA THR A 282 0.10 15.45 -24.12
C THR A 282 0.88 15.33 -22.83
N ARG A 283 0.80 14.19 -22.19
CA ARG A 283 1.60 13.91 -21.01
C ARG A 283 3.08 13.86 -21.36
N PRO A 284 3.94 14.60 -20.67
CA PRO A 284 5.39 14.48 -20.87
C PRO A 284 5.87 13.05 -20.63
N PRO A 285 6.89 12.57 -21.38
CA PRO A 285 7.51 11.29 -21.12
C PRO A 285 7.99 11.16 -19.68
N MET A 286 7.82 9.96 -19.08
CA MET A 286 8.38 9.60 -17.79
C MET A 286 9.42 8.49 -18.01
N ILE A 287 10.55 8.57 -17.30
CA ILE A 287 11.65 7.61 -17.42
C ILE A 287 11.75 6.85 -16.10
N ALA A 288 11.23 5.63 -16.05
CA ALA A 288 11.38 4.74 -14.92
C ALA A 288 12.78 4.13 -14.88
N HIS A 289 13.48 4.29 -13.79
CA HIS A 289 14.83 3.75 -13.58
C HIS A 289 15.03 3.37 -12.10
N SER A 290 16.02 2.51 -11.82
CA SER A 290 16.34 2.17 -10.43
C SER A 290 17.03 3.34 -9.73
N GLN A 291 16.47 3.80 -8.63
CA GLN A 291 17.03 4.86 -7.79
C GLN A 291 18.33 4.42 -7.06
N ALA A 292 18.45 3.13 -6.76
CA ALA A 292 19.70 2.56 -6.26
C ALA A 292 20.73 2.34 -7.36
N GLY A 293 20.36 2.49 -8.63
CA GLY A 293 21.22 2.31 -9.79
C GLY A 293 21.26 0.88 -10.32
N TYR A 294 22.33 0.57 -11.04
CA TYR A 294 22.48 -0.68 -11.79
C TYR A 294 23.84 -1.34 -11.54
N ALA A 295 23.82 -2.65 -11.41
CA ALA A 295 25.05 -3.41 -11.34
C ALA A 295 25.80 -3.40 -12.69
N ALA A 296 27.10 -3.13 -12.66
CA ALA A 296 27.93 -2.89 -13.85
C ALA A 296 27.92 -4.05 -14.86
N ASP A 297 27.89 -5.29 -14.36
CA ASP A 297 27.99 -6.50 -15.19
C ASP A 297 26.64 -7.14 -15.53
N PHE A 298 25.54 -6.57 -15.07
CA PHE A 298 24.18 -7.02 -15.39
C PHE A 298 23.49 -6.14 -16.46
N PRO A 299 22.38 -6.61 -17.06
CA PRO A 299 21.57 -5.79 -17.94
C PRO A 299 21.10 -4.51 -17.26
N LYS A 300 21.20 -3.39 -17.97
CA LYS A 300 20.81 -2.06 -17.54
C LYS A 300 19.78 -1.49 -18.51
N VAL A 301 18.54 -1.50 -18.08
CA VAL A 301 17.40 -1.07 -18.90
C VAL A 301 16.57 -0.08 -18.11
N ALA A 302 16.26 1.06 -18.71
CA ALA A 302 15.22 1.97 -18.23
C ALA A 302 13.95 1.78 -19.06
N VAL A 303 12.81 2.09 -18.47
CA VAL A 303 11.50 2.02 -19.14
C VAL A 303 10.97 3.43 -19.32
N ILE A 304 10.60 3.78 -20.55
CA ILE A 304 10.07 5.09 -20.91
C ILE A 304 8.57 4.95 -21.12
N GLU A 305 7.79 5.66 -20.30
CA GLU A 305 6.34 5.73 -20.38
C GLU A 305 5.93 6.95 -21.19
N LEU A 306 5.06 6.76 -22.18
CA LEU A 306 4.69 7.74 -23.18
C LEU A 306 3.18 7.89 -23.28
N ASP A 307 2.71 9.11 -23.44
CA ASP A 307 1.36 9.35 -23.93
C ASP A 307 1.20 8.71 -25.32
N PRO A 308 0.11 7.98 -25.62
CA PRO A 308 -0.07 7.34 -26.93
C PRO A 308 -0.07 8.31 -28.12
N THR A 309 -0.31 9.58 -27.86
CA THR A 309 -0.30 10.65 -28.87
C THR A 309 1.04 11.37 -28.98
N TYR A 310 2.02 11.00 -28.16
CA TYR A 310 3.33 11.66 -28.15
C TYR A 310 4.20 11.23 -29.32
N ASP A 311 4.73 12.18 -30.08
CA ASP A 311 5.68 11.89 -31.16
C ASP A 311 7.07 11.57 -30.58
N ALA A 312 7.31 10.30 -30.35
CA ALA A 312 8.42 9.78 -29.57
C ALA A 312 9.77 9.86 -30.32
N PRO A 313 10.79 10.58 -29.84
CA PRO A 313 12.16 10.45 -30.31
C PRO A 313 12.65 9.00 -30.28
N LYS A 314 13.48 8.62 -31.27
CA LYS A 314 13.91 7.23 -31.45
C LYS A 314 15.11 6.85 -30.60
N THR A 315 15.82 7.82 -30.03
CA THR A 315 17.03 7.62 -29.22
C THR A 315 16.93 8.28 -27.88
N ALA A 316 17.58 7.72 -26.87
CA ALA A 316 17.82 8.29 -25.57
C ALA A 316 19.33 8.37 -25.30
N LYS A 317 19.72 9.22 -24.38
CA LYS A 317 21.14 9.48 -24.04
C LYS A 317 21.41 9.10 -22.60
N LEU A 318 22.60 8.57 -22.34
CA LEU A 318 23.14 8.37 -21.00
C LEU A 318 24.25 9.41 -20.77
N LEU A 319 24.12 10.16 -19.71
CA LEU A 319 25.06 11.20 -19.31
C LEU A 319 25.79 10.74 -18.06
N ARG A 320 27.10 11.00 -17.96
CA ARG A 320 27.92 10.68 -16.79
C ARG A 320 28.40 11.94 -16.13
N LEU A 321 28.35 11.99 -14.80
CA LEU A 321 28.90 13.07 -14.01
C LEU A 321 30.43 13.06 -14.09
N SER A 322 31.03 14.17 -14.50
CA SER A 322 32.47 14.36 -14.52
C SER A 322 33.01 14.82 -13.15
N ASN A 323 34.33 14.74 -12.98
CA ASN A 323 34.98 15.23 -11.75
C ASN A 323 34.79 16.74 -11.53
N GLU A 324 34.50 17.51 -12.59
CA GLU A 324 34.23 18.94 -12.52
C GLU A 324 32.78 19.26 -12.16
N GLY A 325 31.94 18.23 -11.89
CA GLY A 325 30.52 18.41 -11.52
C GLY A 325 29.60 18.68 -12.71
N SER A 326 30.00 18.41 -13.94
CA SER A 326 29.19 18.55 -15.15
C SER A 326 28.83 17.19 -15.74
N PHE A 327 27.65 17.07 -16.32
CA PHE A 327 27.25 15.87 -17.05
C PHE A 327 27.76 15.90 -18.48
N LYS A 328 28.33 14.77 -18.94
CA LYS A 328 28.80 14.57 -20.31
C LYS A 328 28.12 13.35 -20.91
N GLU A 329 27.65 13.45 -22.15
CA GLU A 329 27.12 12.32 -22.89
C GLU A 329 28.23 11.25 -23.06
N VAL A 330 27.92 10.02 -22.68
CA VAL A 330 28.82 8.85 -22.83
C VAL A 330 28.22 7.74 -23.66
N PHE A 331 26.92 7.76 -23.90
CA PHE A 331 26.24 6.80 -24.72
C PHE A 331 24.93 7.40 -25.27
N GLU A 332 24.64 7.13 -26.54
CA GLU A 332 23.36 7.36 -27.18
C GLU A 332 22.93 6.04 -27.84
N GLY A 333 21.71 5.63 -27.61
CA GLY A 333 21.17 4.38 -28.14
C GLY A 333 19.70 4.45 -28.51
N PRO A 334 19.22 3.48 -29.32
CA PRO A 334 17.81 3.42 -29.69
C PRO A 334 16.94 3.02 -28.50
N ILE A 335 15.71 3.54 -28.47
CA ILE A 335 14.65 2.96 -27.68
C ILE A 335 13.94 1.85 -28.47
N THR A 336 13.34 0.89 -27.79
CA THR A 336 12.47 -0.09 -28.45
C THR A 336 11.24 0.59 -29.04
N LYS A 337 10.59 -0.06 -30.02
CA LYS A 337 9.29 0.42 -30.48
C LYS A 337 8.32 0.49 -29.30
N PRO A 338 7.64 1.62 -29.07
CA PRO A 338 6.62 1.74 -28.03
C PRO A 338 5.52 0.69 -28.22
N THR A 339 5.09 0.09 -27.11
CA THR A 339 4.02 -0.91 -27.07
C THR A 339 2.98 -0.51 -26.02
N PRO A 340 1.68 -0.65 -26.30
CA PRO A 340 0.64 -0.25 -25.35
C PRO A 340 0.60 -1.19 -24.14
N PHE A 341 0.45 -0.57 -22.97
CA PHE A 341 0.14 -1.24 -21.72
C PHE A 341 -0.67 -0.28 -20.83
N LEU A 342 -1.85 -0.73 -20.37
CA LEU A 342 -2.82 0.16 -19.71
C LEU A 342 -3.13 1.39 -20.60
N ARG A 343 -3.08 2.59 -20.03
CA ARG A 343 -3.40 3.84 -20.73
C ARG A 343 -2.25 4.39 -21.58
N TYR A 344 -1.01 3.92 -21.38
CA TYR A 344 0.19 4.49 -21.94
C TYR A 344 0.92 3.51 -22.86
N ASP A 345 1.84 4.05 -23.67
CA ASP A 345 2.80 3.28 -24.43
C ASP A 345 4.15 3.21 -23.71
N TYR A 346 4.84 2.08 -23.81
CA TYR A 346 6.10 1.86 -23.13
C TYR A 346 7.20 1.44 -24.10
N ALA A 347 8.36 2.04 -23.96
CA ALA A 347 9.58 1.69 -24.65
C ALA A 347 10.71 1.40 -23.66
N LYS A 348 11.71 0.63 -24.11
CA LYS A 348 12.88 0.29 -23.29
C LYS A 348 14.12 0.98 -23.86
N PHE A 349 14.95 1.53 -23.00
CA PHE A 349 16.28 2.04 -23.30
C PHE A 349 17.32 1.15 -22.66
N ASP A 350 18.09 0.42 -23.48
CA ASP A 350 19.15 -0.51 -23.04
C ASP A 350 20.51 0.17 -23.14
N PHE A 351 21.16 0.34 -22.01
CA PHE A 351 22.52 0.86 -21.90
C PHE A 351 23.48 -0.13 -21.21
N SER A 352 23.19 -1.42 -21.33
CA SER A 352 23.96 -2.52 -20.70
C SER A 352 25.43 -2.54 -21.11
N SER A 353 25.77 -1.97 -22.28
CA SER A 353 27.16 -1.85 -22.76
C SER A 353 28.02 -0.91 -21.89
N VAL A 354 27.42 0.03 -21.17
CA VAL A 354 28.14 0.97 -20.28
C VAL A 354 28.38 0.30 -18.94
N LYS A 355 29.65 -0.02 -18.65
CA LYS A 355 30.08 -0.74 -17.43
C LYS A 355 30.92 0.10 -16.48
N GLU A 356 31.33 1.26 -16.92
CA GLU A 356 32.21 2.14 -16.14
C GLU A 356 31.48 2.58 -14.85
N PRO A 357 32.07 2.41 -13.65
CA PRO A 357 31.47 2.90 -12.43
C PRO A 357 31.38 4.43 -12.40
N GLY A 358 30.27 4.96 -11.89
CA GLY A 358 30.05 6.41 -11.81
C GLY A 358 28.60 6.76 -11.50
N LEU A 359 28.33 8.09 -11.54
CA LEU A 359 26.97 8.62 -11.40
C LEU A 359 26.45 9.06 -12.77
N TYR A 360 25.21 8.74 -13.05
CA TYR A 360 24.61 8.87 -14.37
C TYR A 360 23.21 9.50 -14.32
N GLU A 361 22.80 10.10 -15.43
CA GLU A 361 21.44 10.52 -15.75
C GLU A 361 21.03 9.97 -17.14
N ILE A 362 19.76 9.72 -17.34
CA ILE A 362 19.18 9.44 -18.65
C ILE A 362 18.48 10.70 -19.16
N GLU A 363 18.77 11.11 -20.40
CA GLU A 363 18.08 12.20 -21.08
C GLU A 363 17.23 11.65 -22.22
N TYR A 364 15.95 11.98 -22.23
CA TYR A 364 15.01 11.64 -23.28
C TYR A 364 13.96 12.72 -23.47
N ALA A 365 13.77 13.19 -24.71
CA ALA A 365 12.74 14.17 -25.08
C ALA A 365 12.71 15.43 -24.18
N GLY A 366 13.88 15.89 -23.77
CA GLY A 366 14.03 17.07 -22.89
C GLY A 366 13.77 16.80 -21.41
N GLN A 367 13.41 15.56 -21.03
CA GLN A 367 13.34 15.12 -19.65
C GLN A 367 14.67 14.52 -19.22
N ARG A 368 15.02 14.63 -17.95
CA ARG A 368 16.18 13.99 -17.33
C ARG A 368 15.75 13.25 -16.08
N THR A 369 16.38 12.11 -15.86
CA THR A 369 16.21 11.37 -14.60
C THR A 369 16.94 12.07 -13.46
N GLU A 370 16.61 11.66 -12.24
CA GLU A 370 17.51 11.86 -11.11
C GLU A 370 18.80 11.05 -11.31
N VAL A 371 19.81 11.41 -10.53
CA VAL A 371 21.13 10.77 -10.59
C VAL A 371 21.08 9.39 -9.98
N PHE A 372 21.65 8.40 -10.67
CA PHE A 372 21.80 7.04 -10.18
C PHE A 372 23.21 6.48 -10.41
N PRO A 373 23.71 5.55 -9.58
CA PRO A 373 25.02 4.93 -9.79
C PRO A 373 24.97 3.77 -10.81
N ILE A 374 26.07 3.55 -11.51
CA ILE A 374 26.46 2.25 -12.03
C ILE A 374 27.64 1.80 -11.17
N ALA A 375 27.50 0.67 -10.45
CA ALA A 375 28.50 0.19 -9.51
C ALA A 375 28.45 -1.34 -9.39
N LYS A 376 29.32 -1.92 -8.56
CA LYS A 376 29.37 -3.37 -8.35
C LYS A 376 28.41 -3.87 -7.27
N ASP A 377 27.94 -2.98 -6.40
CA ASP A 377 27.18 -3.29 -5.19
C ASP A 377 26.09 -2.24 -4.91
N VAL A 378 25.20 -2.09 -5.88
CA VAL A 378 24.12 -1.08 -5.81
C VAL A 378 23.02 -1.40 -4.80
N TYR A 379 22.91 -2.64 -4.31
CA TYR A 379 21.89 -3.01 -3.32
C TYR A 379 22.40 -3.02 -1.88
N SER A 380 23.71 -2.85 -1.69
CA SER A 380 24.28 -2.66 -0.35
C SER A 380 23.74 -1.37 0.28
N GLY A 381 23.19 -1.46 1.48
CA GLY A 381 22.59 -0.31 2.17
C GLY A 381 21.14 0.00 1.79
N THR A 382 20.44 -0.85 1.03
CA THR A 382 19.06 -0.58 0.63
C THR A 382 18.00 -1.14 1.58
N TRP A 383 18.35 -2.01 2.51
CA TRP A 383 17.44 -2.70 3.42
C TRP A 383 17.65 -2.36 4.91
N GLN A 384 18.82 -1.84 5.27
CA GLN A 384 19.19 -1.61 6.67
C GLN A 384 18.22 -0.66 7.37
N THR A 385 17.90 0.47 6.74
CA THR A 385 16.98 1.46 7.30
C THR A 385 15.57 0.91 7.49
N THR A 386 15.14 -0.06 6.67
CA THR A 386 13.87 -0.76 6.90
C THR A 386 13.93 -1.63 8.15
N LEU A 387 15.05 -2.29 8.40
CA LEU A 387 15.23 -3.16 9.56
C LEU A 387 15.40 -2.36 10.87
N ASP A 388 16.30 -1.36 10.88
CA ASP A 388 16.73 -0.67 12.09
C ASP A 388 15.99 0.65 12.38
N CYS A 389 15.23 1.18 11.42
CA CYS A 389 14.41 2.37 11.65
C CYS A 389 12.93 2.08 11.52
N PHE A 390 12.43 1.63 10.35
CA PHE A 390 11.00 1.42 10.18
C PHE A 390 10.45 0.33 11.10
N LEU A 391 11.02 -0.90 11.05
CA LEU A 391 10.54 -1.99 11.91
C LEU A 391 10.75 -1.69 13.38
N ALA A 392 11.84 -1.00 13.75
CA ALA A 392 12.04 -0.55 15.13
C ALA A 392 10.98 0.46 15.58
N ALA A 393 10.61 1.42 14.73
CA ALA A 393 9.55 2.38 15.03
C ALA A 393 8.16 1.75 15.13
N GLN A 394 7.96 0.56 14.58
CA GLN A 394 6.72 -0.22 14.70
C GLN A 394 6.70 -1.17 15.91
N MET A 395 7.80 -1.31 16.67
CA MET A 395 7.86 -2.20 17.84
C MET A 395 6.88 -1.76 18.92
N ASP A 396 6.06 -2.69 19.37
CA ASP A 396 5.00 -2.47 20.34
C ASP A 396 5.48 -2.73 21.78
N HIS A 397 4.77 -2.20 22.80
CA HIS A 397 5.06 -2.39 24.24
C HIS A 397 6.45 -1.91 24.70
N VAL A 398 7.17 -1.18 23.88
CA VAL A 398 8.49 -0.60 24.19
C VAL A 398 8.53 0.89 23.84
N SER A 399 9.45 1.64 24.43
CA SER A 399 9.77 2.98 23.95
C SER A 399 10.89 2.91 22.92
N VAL A 400 10.73 3.61 21.81
CA VAL A 400 11.70 3.63 20.71
C VAL A 400 12.29 5.02 20.55
N ARG A 401 13.61 5.13 20.54
CA ARG A 401 14.32 6.40 20.42
C ARG A 401 15.65 6.26 19.73
N ASP A 402 16.13 7.35 19.18
CA ASP A 402 17.53 7.59 18.84
C ASP A 402 18.16 8.67 19.74
N GLY A 403 19.38 9.09 19.47
CA GLY A 403 20.16 9.95 20.37
C GLY A 403 19.49 11.29 20.76
N TYR A 404 18.60 11.82 19.96
CA TYR A 404 17.94 13.13 20.18
C TYR A 404 16.45 13.15 19.83
N HIS A 405 15.91 12.03 19.31
CA HIS A 405 14.55 11.92 18.84
C HIS A 405 13.86 10.74 19.53
N ILE A 406 12.61 10.93 19.95
CA ILE A 406 11.76 9.88 20.51
C ILE A 406 10.68 9.57 19.47
N TRP A 407 10.66 8.35 18.96
CA TRP A 407 9.63 7.87 18.07
C TRP A 407 8.31 7.70 18.79
N HIS A 408 8.33 6.97 19.92
CA HIS A 408 7.20 6.84 20.82
C HIS A 408 7.65 6.39 22.23
N GLY A 409 6.78 6.57 23.21
CA GLY A 409 6.94 6.06 24.56
C GLY A 409 6.60 4.57 24.64
N VAL A 410 6.24 4.09 25.83
CA VAL A 410 5.81 2.70 26.03
C VAL A 410 4.28 2.64 25.95
N PRO A 411 3.69 2.13 24.84
CA PRO A 411 2.24 2.14 24.67
C PRO A 411 1.59 0.84 25.19
N PHE A 412 0.28 0.84 25.29
CA PHE A 412 -0.59 -0.33 25.47
C PHE A 412 -0.20 -1.29 26.62
N MET A 413 0.37 -0.75 27.69
CA MET A 413 0.79 -1.56 28.83
C MET A 413 -0.40 -2.11 29.65
N GLY A 414 -1.61 -1.64 29.39
CA GLY A 414 -2.87 -2.17 29.90
C GLY A 414 -3.47 -3.32 29.09
N ASP A 415 -2.86 -3.74 27.99
CA ASP A 415 -3.34 -4.85 27.14
C ASP A 415 -3.52 -6.15 27.96
N ALA A 416 -4.48 -6.97 27.63
CA ALA A 416 -5.63 -6.78 26.76
C ALA A 416 -6.87 -7.40 27.42
N PRO A 417 -7.95 -6.66 27.56
CA PRO A 417 -9.21 -7.22 27.99
C PRO A 417 -9.74 -8.25 26.99
N GLN A 418 -10.34 -9.34 27.48
CA GLN A 418 -11.00 -10.34 26.64
C GLN A 418 -12.15 -9.72 25.84
N ALA A 419 -12.11 -9.83 24.52
CA ALA A 419 -13.19 -9.39 23.65
C ALA A 419 -14.52 -10.11 23.96
N PRO A 420 -15.69 -9.46 23.85
CA PRO A 420 -17.00 -10.10 24.05
C PRO A 420 -17.31 -11.13 22.95
N PRO A 421 -18.16 -12.15 23.23
CA PRO A 421 -18.61 -13.08 22.21
C PRO A 421 -19.56 -12.40 21.21
N ASN A 422 -19.63 -12.93 19.99
CA ASN A 422 -20.46 -12.43 18.89
C ASN A 422 -20.27 -10.93 18.60
N THR A 423 -19.07 -10.45 18.79
CA THR A 423 -18.69 -9.07 18.51
C THR A 423 -18.02 -9.00 17.14
N THR A 424 -18.33 -7.96 16.38
CA THR A 424 -17.70 -7.70 15.07
C THR A 424 -16.89 -6.41 15.17
N HIS A 425 -15.64 -6.47 14.78
CA HIS A 425 -14.75 -5.32 14.61
C HIS A 425 -15.10 -4.59 13.31
N PHE A 426 -14.77 -3.30 13.20
CA PHE A 426 -15.04 -2.50 12.01
C PHE A 426 -14.28 -3.02 10.78
N ASP A 427 -13.08 -3.58 10.93
CA ASP A 427 -12.32 -4.24 9.86
C ASP A 427 -12.84 -5.62 9.45
N GLY A 428 -13.97 -6.00 9.99
CA GLY A 428 -14.57 -7.28 9.71
C GLY A 428 -14.04 -8.42 10.58
N TYR A 429 -13.16 -8.19 11.53
CA TYR A 429 -12.80 -9.16 12.56
C TYR A 429 -13.98 -9.43 13.50
N GLY A 430 -13.95 -10.53 14.23
CA GLY A 430 -15.01 -10.82 15.17
C GLY A 430 -14.77 -12.09 15.97
N THR A 431 -15.45 -12.14 17.08
CA THR A 431 -15.54 -13.32 17.90
C THR A 431 -16.79 -14.12 17.55
N GLY A 432 -16.68 -15.44 17.64
CA GLY A 432 -17.84 -16.34 17.63
C GLY A 432 -18.55 -16.41 18.97
N PRO A 433 -19.53 -17.33 19.11
CA PRO A 433 -20.21 -17.59 20.39
C PRO A 433 -19.27 -18.21 21.43
N ASN A 434 -18.22 -18.92 20.99
CA ASN A 434 -17.17 -19.47 21.84
C ASN A 434 -15.91 -18.62 21.70
N LEU A 435 -15.37 -18.15 22.79
CA LEU A 435 -14.17 -17.32 22.83
C LEU A 435 -12.85 -18.11 22.85
N ASN A 436 -12.91 -19.43 23.05
CA ASN A 436 -11.72 -20.29 23.19
C ASN A 436 -10.76 -19.83 24.31
N SER A 437 -11.29 -19.23 25.35
CA SER A 437 -10.51 -18.58 26.41
C SER A 437 -11.14 -18.85 27.78
N PRO A 438 -10.34 -19.03 28.84
CA PRO A 438 -10.84 -19.16 30.20
C PRO A 438 -11.30 -17.81 30.82
N TYR A 439 -10.96 -16.70 30.16
CA TYR A 439 -11.24 -15.35 30.68
C TYR A 439 -12.63 -14.89 30.28
N LYS A 440 -13.27 -14.12 31.17
CA LYS A 440 -14.59 -13.52 30.91
C LYS A 440 -14.48 -12.28 30.04
N PRO A 441 -15.50 -11.92 29.26
CA PRO A 441 -15.55 -10.66 28.53
C PRO A 441 -15.19 -9.46 29.42
N GLY A 442 -14.26 -8.61 28.96
CA GLY A 442 -13.72 -7.46 29.68
C GLY A 442 -12.74 -7.81 30.81
N GLN A 443 -12.46 -9.09 31.07
CA GLN A 443 -11.42 -9.50 32.01
C GLN A 443 -10.05 -9.34 31.34
N HIS A 444 -9.14 -8.64 32.02
CA HIS A 444 -7.75 -8.49 31.57
C HIS A 444 -7.03 -9.85 31.54
N ILE A 445 -6.37 -10.16 30.43
CA ILE A 445 -5.53 -11.35 30.25
C ILE A 445 -4.08 -10.98 30.60
N PRO A 446 -3.49 -11.56 31.64
CA PRO A 446 -2.16 -11.18 32.07
C PRO A 446 -1.06 -11.57 31.07
N GLY A 447 -0.01 -10.73 30.95
CA GLY A 447 1.22 -11.03 30.25
C GLY A 447 1.19 -10.83 28.74
N LEU A 448 0.16 -10.17 28.19
CA LEU A 448 0.06 -9.88 26.77
C LEU A 448 0.77 -8.57 26.34
N ASN A 449 1.17 -7.75 27.31
CA ASN A 449 1.84 -6.46 27.11
C ASN A 449 3.36 -6.63 26.86
N VAL A 450 3.71 -7.45 25.87
CA VAL A 450 5.11 -7.78 25.54
C VAL A 450 5.25 -8.08 24.05
N GLY A 451 6.29 -7.53 23.43
CA GLY A 451 6.67 -7.88 22.06
C GLY A 451 5.66 -7.48 20.98
N GLY A 452 5.91 -7.90 19.77
CA GLY A 452 5.08 -7.62 18.60
C GLY A 452 5.29 -6.24 17.99
N TRP A 453 4.63 -6.00 16.86
CA TRP A 453 4.68 -4.75 16.13
C TRP A 453 3.27 -4.22 15.87
N TYR A 454 3.13 -2.93 15.70
CA TYR A 454 2.00 -2.39 14.95
C TYR A 454 2.09 -2.91 13.53
N ASP A 455 1.00 -3.42 12.99
CA ASP A 455 1.03 -3.96 11.62
C ASP A 455 1.18 -2.86 10.57
N ALA A 456 0.58 -1.70 10.80
CA ALA A 456 0.61 -0.55 9.91
C ALA A 456 0.50 0.77 10.71
N GLY A 457 -0.39 1.68 10.27
CA GLY A 457 -0.60 2.99 10.91
C GLY A 457 -1.73 3.04 11.93
N ASP A 458 -2.45 1.98 12.16
CA ASP A 458 -3.64 1.92 13.02
C ASP A 458 -3.40 1.30 14.39
N PHE A 459 -2.14 1.03 14.73
CA PHE A 459 -1.69 0.52 16.03
C PHE A 459 -2.27 -0.87 16.40
N ASP A 460 -2.81 -1.59 15.45
CA ASP A 460 -3.22 -2.96 15.65
C ASP A 460 -2.01 -3.89 15.72
N ASN A 461 -2.11 -4.92 16.54
CA ASN A 461 -1.14 -6.01 16.56
C ASN A 461 -1.79 -7.20 15.86
N ASP A 462 -1.89 -7.11 14.54
CA ASP A 462 -2.55 -8.11 13.69
C ASP A 462 -1.75 -9.41 13.57
N ALA A 463 -2.43 -10.54 13.65
CA ALA A 463 -1.78 -11.86 13.61
C ALA A 463 -1.02 -12.11 12.29
N TYR A 464 -1.55 -11.65 11.14
CA TYR A 464 -0.91 -11.88 9.84
C TYR A 464 0.42 -11.12 9.73
N GLY A 465 0.45 -9.83 10.06
CA GLY A 465 1.66 -9.00 10.07
C GLY A 465 2.76 -9.60 10.94
N GLN A 466 2.40 -10.10 12.14
CA GLN A 466 3.36 -10.76 13.05
C GLN A 466 3.96 -12.03 12.42
N ILE A 467 3.11 -12.92 11.90
CA ILE A 467 3.54 -14.20 11.28
C ILE A 467 4.49 -13.93 10.12
N ALA A 468 4.08 -13.07 9.18
CA ALA A 468 4.85 -12.77 7.98
C ALA A 468 6.22 -12.15 8.33
N THR A 469 6.24 -11.20 9.28
CA THR A 469 7.48 -10.51 9.69
C THR A 469 8.46 -11.48 10.34
N ILE A 470 8.00 -12.34 11.27
CA ILE A 470 8.86 -13.35 11.92
C ILE A 470 9.41 -14.33 10.86
N GLU A 471 8.58 -14.84 9.94
CA GLU A 471 9.02 -15.79 8.91
C GLU A 471 10.01 -15.15 7.94
N ASN A 472 9.75 -13.97 7.43
CA ASN A 472 10.61 -13.26 6.47
C ASN A 472 11.98 -12.93 7.08
N LEU A 473 12.01 -12.32 8.28
CA LEU A 473 13.27 -12.00 8.96
C LEU A 473 14.05 -13.24 9.35
N SER A 474 13.36 -14.30 9.80
CA SER A 474 13.99 -15.59 10.11
C SER A 474 14.61 -16.21 8.85
N LEU A 475 13.93 -16.17 7.73
CA LEU A 475 14.43 -16.68 6.46
C LEU A 475 15.62 -15.86 5.97
N ALA A 476 15.55 -14.52 6.07
CA ALA A 476 16.63 -13.62 5.70
C ALA A 476 17.90 -13.88 6.54
N TYR A 477 17.77 -13.90 7.87
CA TYR A 477 18.89 -14.15 8.76
C TYR A 477 19.55 -15.51 8.50
N ASN A 478 18.75 -16.59 8.41
CA ASN A 478 19.26 -17.93 8.20
C ASN A 478 19.91 -18.12 6.82
N THR A 479 19.44 -17.39 5.79
CA THR A 479 19.96 -17.53 4.42
C THR A 479 21.19 -16.66 4.19
N PHE A 480 21.17 -15.41 4.65
CA PHE A 480 22.16 -14.40 4.31
C PHE A 480 23.17 -14.13 5.46
N HIS A 481 22.95 -14.73 6.63
CA HIS A 481 23.81 -14.56 7.81
C HIS A 481 24.04 -13.10 8.17
N MET A 482 22.95 -12.34 8.22
CA MET A 482 22.95 -10.91 8.50
C MET A 482 23.68 -10.60 9.81
N LYS A 483 24.54 -9.56 9.76
CA LYS A 483 25.38 -9.16 10.91
C LYS A 483 25.20 -7.69 11.27
N TRP A 484 24.22 -7.04 10.66
CA TRP A 484 23.91 -5.65 10.92
C TRP A 484 23.42 -5.51 12.35
N ASP A 485 24.03 -4.57 13.10
CA ASP A 485 23.86 -4.38 14.54
C ASP A 485 23.91 -2.85 14.79
N GLU A 486 22.76 -2.23 14.85
CA GLU A 486 22.57 -0.77 15.08
C GLU A 486 21.45 -0.52 16.10
N LEU A 487 20.76 -1.58 16.56
CA LEU A 487 19.75 -1.50 17.62
C LEU A 487 20.31 -2.00 18.95
N SER A 488 19.59 -1.70 20.02
CA SER A 488 19.68 -2.36 21.31
C SER A 488 18.27 -2.50 21.87
N VAL A 489 17.83 -3.75 22.04
CA VAL A 489 16.47 -4.07 22.50
C VAL A 489 16.49 -4.63 23.91
N ASN A 490 15.87 -3.94 24.87
CA ASN A 490 15.79 -4.36 26.24
C ASN A 490 14.34 -4.53 26.70
N GLU A 491 13.80 -5.73 26.56
CA GLU A 491 12.43 -6.07 26.95
C GLU A 491 12.13 -5.85 28.43
N LYS A 492 13.12 -6.04 29.31
CA LYS A 492 12.92 -5.86 30.75
C LYS A 492 12.70 -4.40 31.16
N THR A 493 13.28 -3.48 30.42
CA THR A 493 13.14 -2.06 30.68
C THR A 493 12.24 -1.37 29.67
N HIS A 494 11.65 -2.12 28.74
CA HIS A 494 10.79 -1.63 27.66
C HIS A 494 11.45 -0.51 26.84
N LYS A 495 12.69 -0.75 26.38
CA LYS A 495 13.47 0.27 25.67
C LYS A 495 14.11 -0.30 24.41
N VAL A 496 13.99 0.43 23.33
CA VAL A 496 14.73 0.25 22.08
C VAL A 496 15.51 1.54 21.79
N GLU A 497 16.80 1.39 21.58
CA GLU A 497 17.68 2.49 21.22
C GLU A 497 18.28 2.23 19.84
N MET A 498 18.01 3.11 18.89
CA MET A 498 18.60 3.11 17.56
C MET A 498 20.01 3.69 17.62
N HIS A 499 20.87 3.27 16.71
CA HIS A 499 22.29 3.65 16.64
C HIS A 499 23.06 3.37 17.95
N ARG A 500 22.76 2.21 18.54
CA ARG A 500 23.36 1.70 19.78
C ARG A 500 23.67 0.22 19.66
N PRO A 501 24.66 -0.17 18.83
CA PRO A 501 25.01 -1.57 18.65
C PRO A 501 25.40 -2.20 19.99
N ASP A 502 24.92 -3.42 20.24
CA ASP A 502 25.17 -4.13 21.48
C ASP A 502 25.82 -5.53 21.31
N GLY A 503 26.09 -5.92 20.08
CA GLY A 503 26.74 -7.18 19.70
C GLY A 503 25.74 -8.26 19.28
N VAL A 504 24.41 -7.98 19.26
CA VAL A 504 23.38 -8.87 18.75
C VAL A 504 22.90 -8.33 17.40
N PRO A 505 22.83 -9.14 16.33
CA PRO A 505 22.31 -8.64 15.05
C PRO A 505 20.85 -8.20 15.16
N ASP A 506 20.49 -7.06 14.58
CA ASP A 506 19.16 -6.46 14.64
C ASP A 506 18.04 -7.43 14.19
N ALA A 507 18.31 -8.25 13.16
CA ALA A 507 17.37 -9.27 12.73
C ALA A 507 17.06 -10.32 13.82
N VAL A 508 18.01 -10.63 14.69
CA VAL A 508 17.82 -11.53 15.83
C VAL A 508 16.96 -10.86 16.90
N GLU A 509 17.21 -9.57 17.18
CA GLU A 509 16.45 -8.81 18.16
C GLU A 509 15.00 -8.58 17.71
N GLN A 510 14.80 -8.26 16.44
CA GLN A 510 13.45 -8.12 15.86
C GLN A 510 12.69 -9.45 15.93
N VAL A 511 13.31 -10.57 15.54
CA VAL A 511 12.68 -11.91 15.66
C VAL A 511 12.39 -12.24 17.14
N MET A 512 13.32 -11.94 18.04
CA MET A 512 13.11 -12.13 19.48
C MET A 512 11.89 -11.36 19.97
N HIS A 513 11.75 -10.07 19.59
CA HIS A 513 10.62 -9.23 19.97
C HIS A 513 9.28 -9.79 19.45
N GLY A 514 9.23 -10.20 18.18
CA GLY A 514 8.00 -10.72 17.58
C GLY A 514 7.53 -12.04 18.19
N VAL A 515 8.44 -12.99 18.47
CA VAL A 515 8.04 -14.28 19.05
C VAL A 515 7.51 -14.16 20.47
N LEU A 516 7.95 -13.15 21.24
CA LEU A 516 7.47 -12.92 22.62
C LEU A 516 5.97 -12.72 22.65
N GLN A 517 5.40 -11.94 21.74
CA GLN A 517 3.97 -11.70 21.65
C GLN A 517 3.19 -12.98 21.34
N GLN A 518 3.69 -13.80 20.39
CA GLN A 518 3.01 -15.04 20.02
C GLN A 518 3.07 -16.08 21.16
N LEU A 519 4.19 -16.17 21.83
CA LEU A 519 4.34 -17.04 23.01
C LEU A 519 3.45 -16.59 24.17
N ALA A 520 3.33 -15.28 24.40
CA ALA A 520 2.47 -14.74 25.45
C ALA A 520 1.00 -15.17 25.26
N GLN A 521 0.49 -15.13 24.03
CA GLN A 521 -0.87 -15.60 23.70
C GLN A 521 -1.02 -17.10 23.99
N ILE A 522 -0.08 -17.93 23.51
CA ILE A 522 -0.12 -19.39 23.71
C ILE A 522 0.00 -19.76 25.19
N HIS A 523 0.80 -19.05 25.96
CA HIS A 523 0.95 -19.28 27.41
C HIS A 523 -0.31 -18.87 28.17
N ALA A 524 -0.99 -17.78 27.74
CA ALA A 524 -2.17 -17.26 28.42
C ALA A 524 -3.42 -18.11 28.22
N VAL A 525 -3.69 -18.59 26.99
CA VAL A 525 -4.94 -19.29 26.65
C VAL A 525 -4.73 -20.67 26.02
N GLY A 526 -3.53 -21.03 25.63
CA GLY A 526 -3.20 -22.33 25.06
C GLY A 526 -3.01 -22.37 23.54
N HIS A 527 -3.40 -21.30 22.82
CA HIS A 527 -3.33 -21.15 21.35
C HIS A 527 -3.07 -19.70 20.95
N PRO A 528 -2.70 -19.42 19.69
CA PRO A 528 -2.61 -18.07 19.14
C PRO A 528 -3.98 -17.39 19.04
N PHE A 529 -4.00 -16.06 18.99
CA PHE A 529 -5.21 -15.30 18.74
C PHE A 529 -5.41 -15.10 17.24
N ALA A 530 -6.56 -15.52 16.72
CA ALA A 530 -6.84 -15.47 15.29
C ALA A 530 -6.72 -14.08 14.68
N GLN A 531 -6.85 -13.05 15.48
CA GLN A 531 -6.86 -11.65 15.03
C GLN A 531 -5.98 -10.75 15.90
N GLY A 532 -5.18 -11.32 16.78
CA GLY A 532 -4.23 -10.58 17.61
C GLY A 532 -4.88 -9.68 18.68
N LEU A 533 -4.25 -8.52 18.88
CA LEU A 533 -4.70 -7.47 19.78
C LEU A 533 -5.10 -6.25 18.95
N GLN A 534 -6.37 -5.82 19.09
CA GLN A 534 -6.89 -4.75 18.25
C GLN A 534 -7.82 -3.85 19.04
N SER A 535 -7.79 -2.55 18.71
CA SER A 535 -8.70 -1.57 19.30
C SER A 535 -10.16 -1.94 19.02
N PRO A 536 -11.04 -1.94 20.01
CA PRO A 536 -12.47 -2.16 19.77
C PRO A 536 -13.14 -0.99 19.01
N TYR A 537 -12.45 0.14 18.89
CA TYR A 537 -12.98 1.38 18.35
C TYR A 537 -12.05 1.96 17.30
N LEU A 538 -12.60 2.34 16.18
CA LEU A 538 -11.85 3.11 15.19
C LEU A 538 -11.50 4.48 15.76
N MET A 539 -10.26 4.93 15.55
CA MET A 539 -9.79 6.28 15.89
C MET A 539 -9.80 6.65 17.39
N GLU A 540 -9.98 5.71 18.29
CA GLU A 540 -9.73 5.93 19.70
C GLU A 540 -8.27 5.64 20.02
N TYR A 541 -7.38 6.47 19.46
CA TYR A 541 -5.97 6.40 19.78
C TYR A 541 -5.67 7.37 20.90
N THR A 542 -5.19 6.85 22.00
CA THR A 542 -4.51 7.66 22.97
C THR A 542 -3.11 7.99 22.50
N SER A 543 -2.48 8.92 23.16
CA SER A 543 -1.11 9.29 22.88
C SER A 543 -0.20 8.06 23.01
N VAL A 544 0.47 7.68 21.95
CA VAL A 544 1.43 6.58 21.95
C VAL A 544 2.53 6.87 22.96
N GLY A 545 2.57 6.07 24.02
CA GLY A 545 3.48 6.29 25.15
C GLY A 545 2.83 6.72 26.47
N ASP A 546 1.51 6.80 26.54
CA ASP A 546 0.79 6.98 27.80
C ASP A 546 0.45 5.62 28.41
N ALA A 547 1.42 5.02 29.07
CA ALA A 547 1.31 3.70 29.71
C ALA A 547 0.23 3.59 30.79
N ALA A 548 -0.32 4.71 31.24
CA ALA A 548 -1.32 4.76 32.30
C ALA A 548 -2.75 4.99 31.78
N SER A 549 -2.96 5.17 30.49
CA SER A 549 -4.27 5.40 29.92
C SER A 549 -5.12 4.12 30.00
N ILE A 550 -6.34 4.28 30.51
CA ILE A 550 -7.32 3.18 30.52
C ILE A 550 -8.11 3.07 29.20
N ASN A 551 -7.89 4.00 28.27
CA ASN A 551 -8.59 4.06 26.99
C ASN A 551 -7.73 3.57 25.83
N ASP A 552 -6.47 3.19 26.08
CA ASP A 552 -5.56 2.65 25.09
C ASP A 552 -5.55 1.11 25.03
N ASP A 553 -6.36 0.45 25.86
CA ASP A 553 -6.40 -1.00 25.93
C ASP A 553 -7.00 -1.58 24.66
N ARG A 554 -6.20 -2.37 23.95
CA ARG A 554 -6.68 -3.18 22.85
C ARG A 554 -7.29 -4.47 23.36
N TRP A 555 -8.33 -4.94 22.71
CA TRP A 555 -8.96 -6.20 23.09
C TRP A 555 -8.19 -7.41 22.55
N ALA A 556 -8.19 -8.47 23.35
CA ALA A 556 -7.73 -9.80 22.94
C ALA A 556 -8.83 -10.52 22.16
N TRP A 557 -8.62 -10.74 20.87
CA TRP A 557 -9.54 -11.41 19.95
C TRP A 557 -9.21 -12.89 19.86
N THR A 558 -9.54 -13.61 20.92
CA THR A 558 -9.03 -14.96 21.22
C THR A 558 -9.65 -16.10 20.41
N THR A 559 -10.55 -15.84 19.44
CA THR A 559 -11.12 -16.88 18.61
C THR A 559 -10.02 -17.63 17.86
N GLU A 560 -10.09 -18.94 17.86
CA GLU A 560 -9.12 -19.85 17.27
C GLU A 560 -9.47 -20.18 15.81
N ASN A 561 -8.48 -20.31 14.94
CA ASN A 561 -8.66 -20.85 13.59
C ASN A 561 -7.38 -21.50 13.06
N SER A 562 -7.54 -22.50 12.20
CA SER A 562 -6.43 -23.30 11.67
C SER A 562 -5.43 -22.50 10.83
N PHE A 563 -5.86 -21.43 10.16
CA PHE A 563 -4.95 -20.60 9.36
C PHE A 563 -3.92 -19.90 10.25
N THR A 564 -4.37 -19.21 11.29
CA THR A 564 -3.48 -18.51 12.24
C THR A 564 -2.62 -19.48 13.04
N ASP A 565 -3.22 -20.57 13.51
CA ASP A 565 -2.50 -21.52 14.35
C ASP A 565 -1.32 -22.19 13.61
N TYR A 566 -1.54 -22.66 12.38
CA TYR A 566 -0.46 -23.17 11.55
C TYR A 566 0.56 -22.07 11.18
N GLY A 567 0.09 -20.84 10.90
CA GLY A 567 0.96 -19.71 10.60
C GLY A 567 1.88 -19.37 11.78
N VAL A 568 1.35 -19.29 12.99
CA VAL A 568 2.17 -19.04 14.20
C VAL A 568 3.10 -20.22 14.49
N ALA A 569 2.65 -21.46 14.32
CA ALA A 569 3.53 -22.63 14.44
C ALA A 569 4.69 -22.56 13.43
N ALA A 570 4.43 -22.11 12.19
CA ALA A 570 5.45 -21.92 11.17
C ALA A 570 6.46 -20.83 11.57
N ALA A 571 5.96 -19.67 12.01
CA ALA A 571 6.78 -18.54 12.41
C ALA A 571 7.69 -18.87 13.62
N LEU A 572 7.11 -19.46 14.68
CA LEU A 572 7.88 -19.88 15.85
C LEU A 572 8.94 -20.93 15.50
N ALA A 573 8.61 -21.91 14.63
CA ALA A 573 9.57 -22.91 14.18
C ALA A 573 10.69 -22.28 13.32
N ALA A 574 10.37 -21.28 12.46
CA ALA A 574 11.35 -20.56 11.66
C ALA A 574 12.33 -19.74 12.53
N ALA A 575 11.86 -19.21 13.66
CA ALA A 575 12.67 -18.44 14.61
C ALA A 575 13.67 -19.29 15.41
N VAL A 576 13.46 -20.61 15.56
CA VAL A 576 14.31 -21.48 16.38
C VAL A 576 15.79 -21.39 15.98
N PRO A 577 16.20 -21.58 14.71
CA PRO A 577 17.61 -21.49 14.34
C PRO A 577 18.17 -20.05 14.44
N VAL A 578 17.35 -19.01 14.34
CA VAL A 578 17.75 -17.60 14.51
C VAL A 578 18.15 -17.33 15.95
N LEU A 579 17.31 -17.76 16.90
CA LEU A 579 17.47 -17.49 18.33
C LEU A 579 18.53 -18.38 19.01
N LYS A 580 18.85 -19.52 18.37
CA LYS A 580 19.83 -20.45 18.92
C LYS A 580 21.22 -19.85 18.99
N GLY A 581 21.84 -19.91 20.17
CA GLY A 581 23.14 -19.31 20.45
C GLY A 581 23.05 -17.84 20.94
N TRP A 582 21.94 -17.18 20.73
CA TRP A 582 21.66 -15.85 21.27
C TRP A 582 20.70 -15.92 22.48
N TYR A 583 19.57 -16.60 22.30
CA TYR A 583 18.48 -16.73 23.28
C TYR A 583 17.99 -18.17 23.39
N ASP A 584 18.89 -19.13 23.78
CA ASP A 584 18.62 -20.59 23.81
C ASP A 584 17.31 -20.96 24.56
N PRO A 585 17.02 -20.40 25.74
CA PRO A 585 15.76 -20.71 26.42
C PRO A 585 14.52 -20.31 25.59
N LEU A 586 14.56 -19.15 24.90
CA LEU A 586 13.50 -18.69 24.04
C LEU A 586 13.37 -19.53 22.77
N ALA A 587 14.49 -19.93 22.17
CA ALA A 587 14.50 -20.85 21.04
C ALA A 587 13.80 -22.18 21.38
N LYS A 588 14.05 -22.69 22.59
CA LYS A 588 13.39 -23.90 23.08
C LYS A 588 11.89 -23.70 23.29
N ASP A 589 11.48 -22.57 23.87
CA ASP A 589 10.08 -22.26 24.10
C ASP A 589 9.32 -22.10 22.76
N CYS A 590 9.92 -21.44 21.77
CA CYS A 590 9.39 -21.37 20.42
C CYS A 590 9.15 -22.76 19.80
N LEU A 591 10.12 -23.66 19.93
CA LEU A 591 9.97 -25.03 19.41
C LEU A 591 8.85 -25.79 20.11
N ASP A 592 8.85 -25.76 21.46
CA ASP A 592 7.84 -26.45 22.26
C ASP A 592 6.42 -25.94 21.94
N ALA A 593 6.26 -24.62 21.82
CA ALA A 593 4.98 -23.97 21.47
C ALA A 593 4.55 -24.30 20.03
N ALA A 594 5.47 -24.23 19.07
CA ALA A 594 5.18 -24.59 17.67
C ALA A 594 4.70 -26.03 17.54
N VAL A 595 5.39 -26.96 18.21
CA VAL A 595 5.03 -28.40 18.26
C VAL A 595 3.65 -28.61 18.89
N LYS A 596 3.38 -27.90 20.01
CA LYS A 596 2.09 -27.97 20.71
C LYS A 596 0.95 -27.51 19.80
N VAL A 597 1.06 -26.33 19.20
CA VAL A 597 0.02 -25.75 18.34
C VAL A 597 -0.21 -26.62 17.11
N TRP A 598 0.86 -27.07 16.44
CA TRP A 598 0.77 -27.94 15.27
C TRP A 598 0.07 -29.29 15.59
N ASN A 599 0.43 -29.91 16.72
CA ASN A 599 -0.20 -31.18 17.16
C ASN A 599 -1.69 -30.98 17.50
N GLU A 600 -2.04 -29.90 18.19
CA GLU A 600 -3.41 -29.59 18.55
C GLU A 600 -4.30 -29.40 17.32
N GLN A 601 -3.82 -28.63 16.33
CA GLN A 601 -4.56 -28.43 15.07
C GLN A 601 -4.72 -29.70 14.25
N HIS A 602 -3.77 -30.64 14.31
CA HIS A 602 -3.92 -31.94 13.66
C HIS A 602 -4.90 -32.87 14.39
N ALA A 603 -4.92 -32.81 15.72
CA ALA A 603 -5.85 -33.61 16.53
C ALA A 603 -7.28 -33.04 16.52
N HIS A 604 -7.41 -31.71 16.55
CA HIS A 604 -8.66 -30.99 16.70
C HIS A 604 -8.75 -29.81 15.71
N PRO A 605 -8.87 -30.06 14.38
CA PRO A 605 -8.87 -29.02 13.38
C PRO A 605 -9.97 -27.97 13.60
N THR A 606 -9.60 -26.71 13.65
CA THR A 606 -10.55 -25.61 13.73
C THR A 606 -10.89 -25.03 12.35
N PRO A 607 -12.14 -24.62 12.08
CA PRO A 607 -12.52 -24.10 10.78
C PRO A 607 -12.01 -22.69 10.57
N VAL A 608 -11.61 -22.36 9.35
CA VAL A 608 -11.40 -20.97 8.94
C VAL A 608 -12.76 -20.29 8.82
N PRO A 609 -13.01 -19.14 9.48
CA PRO A 609 -14.26 -18.42 9.40
C PRO A 609 -14.67 -18.07 7.97
N SER A 610 -15.97 -18.02 7.72
CA SER A 610 -16.51 -17.85 6.34
C SER A 610 -16.13 -16.53 5.68
N ARG A 611 -15.94 -15.47 6.44
CA ARG A 611 -15.45 -14.17 5.97
C ARG A 611 -13.99 -14.22 5.48
N PHE A 612 -13.18 -15.15 6.01
CA PHE A 612 -11.83 -15.43 5.53
C PHE A 612 -11.82 -16.57 4.49
N ARG A 613 -12.96 -16.92 3.87
CA ARG A 613 -12.99 -17.97 2.83
C ARG A 613 -12.07 -17.67 1.65
N GLY A 614 -11.80 -16.40 1.36
CA GLY A 614 -10.73 -16.03 0.44
C GLY A 614 -9.37 -16.55 0.88
N PHE A 615 -9.10 -16.57 2.19
CA PHE A 615 -7.89 -17.09 2.83
C PHE A 615 -7.97 -18.59 3.14
N ALA A 616 -9.16 -19.20 3.16
CA ALA A 616 -9.31 -20.64 3.42
C ALA A 616 -8.53 -21.52 2.42
N ARG A 617 -8.37 -21.06 1.17
CA ARG A 617 -7.51 -21.71 0.17
C ARG A 617 -6.03 -21.71 0.57
N PHE A 618 -5.61 -20.81 1.46
CA PHE A 618 -4.25 -20.68 1.96
C PHE A 618 -4.01 -21.48 3.25
N ALA A 619 -5.05 -22.02 3.89
CA ALA A 619 -4.89 -22.80 5.13
C ALA A 619 -4.02 -24.06 4.93
N GLY A 620 -4.15 -24.72 3.78
CA GLY A 620 -3.27 -25.84 3.39
C GLY A 620 -1.82 -25.43 3.17
N ALA A 621 -1.60 -24.18 2.80
CA ALA A 621 -0.32 -23.56 2.62
C ALA A 621 0.37 -23.27 3.97
N GLN A 622 -0.40 -22.86 4.98
CA GLN A 622 0.17 -22.65 6.33
C GLN A 622 0.54 -23.97 7.03
N ASP A 623 -0.25 -25.04 6.83
CA ASP A 623 0.14 -26.38 7.30
C ASP A 623 1.45 -26.85 6.64
N TRP A 624 1.64 -26.58 5.34
CA TRP A 624 2.91 -26.81 4.66
C TRP A 624 4.04 -26.00 5.29
N SER A 625 3.88 -24.70 5.49
CA SER A 625 4.90 -23.83 6.09
C SER A 625 5.27 -24.31 7.50
N ALA A 626 4.28 -24.65 8.32
CA ALA A 626 4.51 -25.20 9.66
C ALA A 626 5.29 -26.52 9.62
N ALA A 627 4.86 -27.48 8.79
CA ALA A 627 5.57 -28.77 8.66
C ALA A 627 6.99 -28.59 8.15
N LEU A 628 7.21 -27.71 7.16
CA LEU A 628 8.52 -27.41 6.59
C LEU A 628 9.45 -26.81 7.65
N ASN A 629 9.02 -25.76 8.35
CA ASN A 629 9.85 -25.08 9.34
C ASN A 629 10.11 -25.96 10.58
N LEU A 630 9.13 -26.76 11.03
CA LEU A 630 9.33 -27.77 12.09
C LEU A 630 10.31 -28.87 11.65
N MET A 631 10.21 -29.36 10.41
CA MET A 631 11.17 -30.31 9.87
C MET A 631 12.60 -29.76 9.88
N ILE A 632 12.77 -28.48 9.44
CA ILE A 632 14.07 -27.81 9.45
C ILE A 632 14.57 -27.61 10.88
N ALA A 633 13.75 -27.09 11.80
CA ALA A 633 14.11 -26.85 13.20
C ALA A 633 14.50 -28.12 13.95
N THR A 634 13.92 -29.27 13.57
CA THR A 634 14.20 -30.59 14.14
C THR A 634 15.20 -31.43 13.32
N ASN A 635 15.84 -30.84 12.31
CA ASN A 635 16.81 -31.49 11.43
C ASN A 635 16.26 -32.79 10.78
N GLY A 636 15.09 -32.72 10.17
CA GLY A 636 14.45 -33.82 9.48
C GLY A 636 13.57 -34.69 10.38
N GLY A 637 13.13 -34.19 11.52
CA GLY A 637 12.33 -34.92 12.50
C GLY A 637 10.93 -35.33 12.01
N GLU A 638 10.50 -36.53 12.48
CA GLU A 638 9.12 -36.98 12.30
C GLU A 638 8.22 -36.40 13.43
N PRO A 639 6.93 -36.16 13.18
CA PRO A 639 6.17 -36.52 11.96
C PRO A 639 6.22 -35.47 10.83
N TYR A 640 6.95 -34.38 10.98
CA TYR A 640 6.97 -33.22 10.09
C TYR A 640 7.47 -33.58 8.70
N LYS A 641 8.53 -34.38 8.61
CA LYS A 641 9.05 -34.87 7.33
C LYS A 641 8.01 -35.66 6.57
N GLY A 642 7.31 -36.60 7.21
CA GLY A 642 6.23 -37.35 6.58
C GLY A 642 5.10 -36.43 6.09
N ARG A 643 4.77 -35.33 6.83
CA ARG A 643 3.80 -34.35 6.38
C ARG A 643 4.27 -33.55 5.16
N VAL A 644 5.52 -33.12 5.14
CA VAL A 644 6.14 -32.47 3.97
C VAL A 644 6.09 -33.40 2.75
N GLU A 645 6.47 -34.67 2.90
CA GLU A 645 6.38 -35.65 1.81
C GLU A 645 4.95 -35.81 1.27
N GLN A 646 3.95 -35.82 2.16
CA GLN A 646 2.53 -35.92 1.81
C GLN A 646 2.05 -34.72 1.01
N LEU A 647 2.44 -33.50 1.39
CA LEU A 647 2.00 -32.25 0.77
C LEU A 647 2.82 -31.85 -0.46
N PHE A 648 4.01 -32.44 -0.65
CA PHE A 648 4.94 -32.10 -1.72
C PHE A 648 4.32 -32.09 -3.13
N PRO A 649 3.49 -33.07 -3.52
CA PRO A 649 2.83 -33.04 -4.84
C PRO A 649 1.99 -31.79 -5.07
N THR A 650 1.24 -31.32 -4.05
CA THR A 650 0.44 -30.09 -4.13
C THR A 650 1.33 -28.87 -4.30
N MET A 651 2.49 -28.84 -3.67
CA MET A 651 3.45 -27.72 -3.83
C MET A 651 4.02 -27.68 -5.24
N LEU A 652 4.24 -28.80 -5.91
CA LEU A 652 4.66 -28.83 -7.31
C LEU A 652 3.64 -28.18 -8.26
N GLU A 653 2.35 -28.23 -7.94
CA GLU A 653 1.30 -27.58 -8.71
C GLU A 653 1.22 -26.07 -8.45
N GLN A 654 1.87 -25.58 -7.38
CA GLN A 654 1.79 -24.21 -6.89
C GLN A 654 3.16 -23.50 -6.86
N ILE A 655 4.08 -23.87 -7.75
CA ILE A 655 5.46 -23.32 -7.73
C ILE A 655 5.46 -21.79 -7.69
N GLY A 656 4.67 -21.12 -8.51
CA GLY A 656 4.60 -19.66 -8.58
C GLY A 656 3.81 -18.97 -7.46
N PHE A 657 3.52 -19.69 -6.38
CA PHE A 657 2.83 -19.10 -5.22
C PHE A 657 3.55 -19.44 -3.91
N GLN A 658 3.58 -20.74 -3.54
CA GLN A 658 4.27 -21.21 -2.33
C GLN A 658 5.14 -22.44 -2.60
N GLY A 659 4.90 -23.09 -3.73
CA GLY A 659 5.59 -24.34 -4.07
C GLY A 659 7.10 -24.18 -4.19
N TRP A 660 7.60 -22.98 -4.48
CA TRP A 660 9.02 -22.67 -4.49
C TRP A 660 9.69 -22.97 -3.14
N THR A 661 9.00 -22.83 -2.01
CA THR A 661 9.54 -23.10 -0.68
C THR A 661 9.96 -24.57 -0.52
N ALA A 662 9.44 -25.48 -1.38
CA ALA A 662 9.81 -26.88 -1.36
C ALA A 662 11.30 -27.13 -1.69
N VAL A 663 12.00 -26.17 -2.32
CA VAL A 663 13.48 -26.28 -2.48
C VAL A 663 14.19 -26.33 -1.14
N ARG A 664 13.64 -25.72 -0.07
CA ARG A 664 14.19 -25.76 1.28
C ARG A 664 14.05 -27.14 1.92
N ALA A 665 13.09 -27.95 1.47
CA ALA A 665 12.90 -29.33 1.93
C ALA A 665 13.89 -30.30 1.28
N LEU A 666 14.40 -30.03 0.07
CA LEU A 666 15.21 -30.98 -0.71
C LEU A 666 16.41 -31.55 0.02
N PRO A 667 17.13 -30.83 0.90
CA PRO A 667 18.22 -31.40 1.67
C PRO A 667 17.81 -32.54 2.63
N TYR A 668 16.53 -32.59 3.02
CA TYR A 668 15.99 -33.57 3.96
C TYR A 668 15.25 -34.74 3.29
N LEU A 669 15.02 -34.62 1.97
CA LEU A 669 14.22 -35.54 1.19
C LEU A 669 15.11 -36.44 0.29
N PRO A 670 14.61 -37.63 -0.14
CA PRO A 670 15.27 -38.45 -1.16
C PRO A 670 15.56 -37.70 -2.46
N ALA A 671 16.60 -38.12 -3.20
CA ALA A 671 17.06 -37.39 -4.41
C ALA A 671 16.03 -37.32 -5.53
N ASP A 672 15.07 -38.24 -5.62
CA ASP A 672 13.99 -38.21 -6.61
C ASP A 672 13.07 -36.98 -6.45
N TYR A 673 12.92 -36.43 -5.26
CA TYR A 673 12.15 -35.21 -5.02
C TYR A 673 12.75 -34.01 -5.77
N LYS A 674 14.08 -33.88 -5.81
CA LYS A 674 14.76 -32.84 -6.61
C LYS A 674 14.43 -33.00 -8.10
N THR A 675 14.47 -34.22 -8.63
CA THR A 675 14.13 -34.50 -10.03
C THR A 675 12.67 -34.16 -10.34
N ARG A 676 11.75 -34.50 -9.45
CA ARG A 676 10.32 -34.16 -9.59
C ARG A 676 10.10 -32.66 -9.57
N PHE A 677 10.77 -31.94 -8.66
CA PHE A 677 10.70 -30.49 -8.59
C PHE A 677 11.24 -29.85 -9.87
N GLU A 678 12.41 -30.29 -10.35
CA GLU A 678 13.01 -29.78 -11.59
C GLU A 678 12.08 -29.94 -12.81
N ALA A 679 11.38 -31.06 -12.91
CA ALA A 679 10.42 -31.31 -13.97
C ALA A 679 9.23 -30.33 -13.90
N ALA A 680 8.68 -30.10 -12.72
CA ALA A 680 7.59 -29.15 -12.51
C ALA A 680 8.03 -27.70 -12.78
N LEU A 681 9.23 -27.33 -12.35
CA LEU A 681 9.82 -26.01 -12.61
C LEU A 681 10.01 -25.75 -14.12
N LYS A 682 10.52 -26.72 -14.87
CA LYS A 682 10.64 -26.62 -16.34
C LYS A 682 9.28 -26.44 -17.02
N ALA A 683 8.21 -27.01 -16.48
CA ALA A 683 6.85 -26.82 -16.98
C ALA A 683 6.27 -25.44 -16.62
N TYR A 684 6.62 -24.90 -15.45
CA TYR A 684 6.17 -23.61 -14.96
C TYR A 684 6.82 -22.41 -15.70
N MET A 685 8.12 -22.45 -15.97
CA MET A 685 8.88 -21.31 -16.52
C MET A 685 8.30 -20.71 -17.81
N PRO A 686 7.80 -21.49 -18.80
CA PRO A 686 7.20 -20.90 -20.00
C PRO A 686 5.93 -20.10 -19.72
N GLN A 687 5.16 -20.46 -18.69
CA GLN A 687 3.99 -19.69 -18.28
C GLN A 687 4.42 -18.40 -17.61
N LEU A 688 5.36 -18.45 -16.67
CA LEU A 688 5.93 -17.29 -16.00
C LEU A 688 6.48 -16.30 -17.04
N ASN A 689 7.32 -16.76 -17.97
CA ASN A 689 7.91 -15.87 -18.98
C ASN A 689 6.83 -15.14 -19.80
N ARG A 690 5.75 -15.82 -20.22
CA ARG A 690 4.64 -15.14 -20.90
C ARG A 690 3.97 -14.07 -20.06
N GLN A 691 3.87 -14.27 -18.73
CA GLN A 691 3.31 -13.26 -17.83
C GLN A 691 4.24 -12.04 -17.69
N LEU A 692 5.54 -12.28 -17.58
CA LEU A 692 6.54 -11.22 -17.46
C LEU A 692 6.70 -10.43 -18.77
N ASP A 693 6.67 -11.10 -19.92
CA ASP A 693 6.74 -10.47 -21.24
C ASP A 693 5.50 -9.62 -21.57
N ALA A 694 4.38 -9.89 -20.90
CA ALA A 694 3.15 -9.10 -21.04
C ALA A 694 3.21 -7.76 -20.28
N THR A 695 4.28 -7.49 -19.51
CA THR A 695 4.48 -6.24 -18.80
C THR A 695 5.74 -5.51 -19.26
N PRO A 696 5.77 -4.19 -19.28
CA PRO A 696 6.96 -3.44 -19.69
C PRO A 696 8.14 -3.60 -18.71
N PHE A 697 7.88 -3.96 -17.46
CA PHE A 697 8.88 -4.00 -16.39
C PHE A 697 9.47 -5.40 -16.13
N GLY A 698 8.89 -6.44 -16.72
CA GLY A 698 9.40 -7.81 -16.60
C GLY A 698 9.28 -8.42 -15.20
N VAL A 699 8.30 -7.96 -14.43
CA VAL A 699 7.86 -8.49 -13.13
C VAL A 699 6.35 -8.75 -13.15
N PRO A 700 5.80 -9.59 -12.25
CA PRO A 700 4.35 -9.72 -12.13
C PRO A 700 3.77 -8.42 -11.58
N LEU A 701 2.99 -7.73 -12.41
CA LEU A 701 2.36 -6.48 -11.99
C LEU A 701 1.00 -6.74 -11.34
N PRO A 702 0.70 -6.10 -10.20
CA PRO A 702 -0.62 -6.16 -9.59
C PRO A 702 -1.67 -5.55 -10.53
N ARG A 703 -2.87 -6.13 -10.50
CA ARG A 703 -4.03 -5.66 -11.29
C ARG A 703 -5.23 -5.32 -10.41
N GLY A 704 -4.99 -5.23 -9.12
CA GLY A 704 -6.01 -4.92 -8.12
C GLY A 704 -6.10 -3.43 -7.80
N SER A 705 -6.98 -3.12 -6.87
CA SER A 705 -7.11 -1.80 -6.25
C SER A 705 -6.21 -1.63 -5.03
N TRP A 706 -5.37 -2.61 -4.71
CA TRP A 706 -4.30 -2.53 -3.70
C TRP A 706 -2.96 -2.68 -4.41
N GLY A 707 -2.00 -1.87 -4.07
CA GLY A 707 -0.65 -1.97 -4.59
C GLY A 707 -0.01 -3.32 -4.28
N GLY A 708 0.94 -3.75 -5.08
CA GLY A 708 1.44 -5.12 -5.04
C GLY A 708 2.93 -5.24 -4.82
N SER A 709 3.53 -4.31 -4.08
CA SER A 709 4.97 -4.34 -3.77
C SER A 709 5.38 -5.65 -3.09
N GLU A 710 4.59 -6.13 -2.12
CA GLU A 710 4.84 -7.41 -1.45
C GLU A 710 4.85 -8.59 -2.44
N GLN A 711 3.94 -8.60 -3.43
CA GLN A 711 3.91 -9.65 -4.45
C GLN A 711 5.18 -9.64 -5.31
N VAL A 712 5.71 -8.44 -5.60
CA VAL A 712 6.96 -8.30 -6.37
C VAL A 712 8.18 -8.70 -5.53
N ASN A 713 8.23 -8.34 -4.25
CA ASN A 713 9.26 -8.81 -3.32
C ASN A 713 9.24 -10.34 -3.20
N ASN A 714 8.07 -10.92 -3.00
CA ASN A 714 7.90 -12.37 -2.92
C ASN A 714 8.32 -13.06 -4.22
N PHE A 715 8.01 -12.47 -5.39
CA PHE A 715 8.49 -12.97 -6.67
C PHE A 715 10.03 -12.94 -6.78
N GLY A 716 10.68 -11.87 -6.38
CA GLY A 716 12.14 -11.77 -6.40
C GLY A 716 12.80 -12.80 -5.49
N THR A 717 12.28 -12.95 -4.27
CA THR A 717 12.70 -13.97 -3.31
C THR A 717 12.49 -15.39 -3.85
N GLU A 718 11.32 -15.69 -4.43
CA GLU A 718 11.04 -16.96 -5.12
C GLU A 718 12.12 -17.27 -6.17
N MET A 719 12.39 -16.31 -7.04
CA MET A 719 13.35 -16.46 -8.14
C MET A 719 14.78 -16.66 -7.62
N TYR A 720 15.14 -16.03 -6.52
CA TYR A 720 16.42 -16.26 -5.87
C TYR A 720 16.59 -17.73 -5.43
N PHE A 721 15.65 -18.25 -4.65
CA PHE A 721 15.74 -19.63 -4.15
C PHE A 721 15.66 -20.67 -5.27
N LEU A 722 14.87 -20.40 -6.31
CA LEU A 722 14.79 -21.24 -7.50
C LEU A 722 16.09 -21.20 -8.32
N HIS A 723 16.73 -20.01 -8.41
CA HIS A 723 18.04 -19.87 -9.06
C HIS A 723 19.13 -20.65 -8.29
N GLU A 724 19.21 -20.51 -6.98
CA GLU A 724 20.18 -21.24 -6.14
C GLU A 724 20.07 -22.77 -6.32
N ALA A 725 18.85 -23.28 -6.35
CA ALA A 725 18.61 -24.71 -6.52
C ALA A 725 18.79 -25.20 -7.97
N PHE A 726 18.47 -24.35 -8.98
CA PHE A 726 18.42 -24.68 -10.39
C PHE A 726 18.94 -23.54 -11.30
N PRO A 727 20.24 -23.18 -11.22
CA PRO A 727 20.80 -22.01 -11.91
C PRO A 727 20.75 -22.10 -13.43
N ASN A 728 20.63 -23.31 -14.00
CA ASN A 728 20.50 -23.52 -15.44
C ASN A 728 19.06 -23.34 -15.97
N ILE A 729 18.09 -23.16 -15.08
CA ILE A 729 16.67 -22.99 -15.46
C ILE A 729 16.17 -21.59 -15.15
N VAL A 730 16.58 -21.03 -14.02
CA VAL A 730 16.11 -19.73 -13.52
C VAL A 730 17.27 -18.72 -13.60
N SER A 731 17.05 -17.61 -14.29
CA SER A 731 18.03 -16.53 -14.39
C SER A 731 18.07 -15.71 -13.09
N PRO A 732 19.26 -15.28 -12.61
CA PRO A 732 19.36 -14.38 -11.47
C PRO A 732 18.78 -12.99 -11.74
N GLU A 733 18.56 -12.63 -13.02
CA GLU A 733 17.99 -11.33 -13.40
C GLU A 733 16.56 -11.12 -12.87
N TYR A 734 15.81 -12.19 -12.62
CA TYR A 734 14.43 -12.04 -12.11
C TYR A 734 14.40 -11.37 -10.73
N THR A 735 15.27 -11.80 -9.83
CA THR A 735 15.46 -11.18 -8.51
C THR A 735 15.88 -9.72 -8.65
N LEU A 736 16.86 -9.41 -9.50
CA LEU A 736 17.31 -8.03 -9.69
C LEU A 736 16.24 -7.12 -10.31
N ARG A 737 15.36 -7.66 -11.16
CA ARG A 737 14.22 -6.91 -11.71
C ARG A 737 13.19 -6.56 -10.63
N ALA A 738 12.93 -7.49 -9.71
CA ALA A 738 12.05 -7.25 -8.57
C ALA A 738 12.61 -6.13 -7.66
N ALA A 739 13.88 -6.21 -7.28
CA ALA A 739 14.53 -5.16 -6.51
C ALA A 739 14.52 -3.79 -7.23
N ASN A 740 14.81 -3.76 -8.54
CA ASN A 740 14.74 -2.53 -9.33
C ASN A 740 13.32 -1.96 -9.41
N TYR A 741 12.29 -2.83 -9.46
CA TYR A 741 10.90 -2.39 -9.43
C TYR A 741 10.60 -1.61 -8.14
N MET A 742 10.97 -2.15 -7.00
CA MET A 742 10.81 -1.47 -5.69
C MET A 742 11.54 -0.13 -5.63
N LEU A 743 12.61 -0.01 -6.36
CA LEU A 743 13.50 1.14 -6.34
C LEU A 743 13.26 2.12 -7.52
N GLY A 744 12.09 2.09 -8.15
CA GLY A 744 11.70 3.10 -9.15
C GLY A 744 11.40 2.60 -10.56
N MET A 745 11.57 1.29 -10.84
CA MET A 745 11.25 0.70 -12.16
C MET A 745 9.79 0.24 -12.24
N HIS A 746 8.84 1.17 -12.10
CA HIS A 746 7.40 0.88 -12.05
C HIS A 746 6.59 1.93 -12.84
N PRO A 747 5.28 1.72 -13.08
CA PRO A 747 4.43 2.69 -13.78
C PRO A 747 4.34 4.04 -13.07
N VAL A 748 4.09 5.09 -13.82
CA VAL A 748 3.73 6.47 -13.47
C VAL A 748 4.76 7.33 -12.77
N SER A 749 5.75 6.76 -12.12
CA SER A 749 6.86 7.50 -11.49
C SER A 749 8.15 6.68 -11.46
N SER A 750 9.26 7.31 -11.09
CA SER A 750 10.53 6.64 -10.79
C SER A 750 10.91 6.78 -9.32
N VAL A 751 9.95 7.08 -8.45
CA VAL A 751 10.16 7.25 -7.02
C VAL A 751 10.34 5.89 -6.35
N SER A 752 11.40 5.70 -5.56
CA SER A 752 11.56 4.48 -4.77
C SER A 752 10.38 4.27 -3.82
N TYR A 753 9.83 3.07 -3.79
CA TYR A 753 8.79 2.68 -2.82
C TYR A 753 9.32 2.50 -1.40
N VAL A 754 10.64 2.48 -1.25
CA VAL A 754 11.32 2.39 0.05
C VAL A 754 11.76 3.79 0.46
N ALA A 755 11.17 4.31 1.51
CA ALA A 755 11.45 5.67 1.99
C ALA A 755 12.92 5.84 2.39
N GLY A 756 13.57 6.88 1.85
CA GLY A 756 14.98 7.18 2.11
C GLY A 756 15.98 6.42 1.23
N ILE A 757 15.55 5.53 0.35
CA ILE A 757 16.44 4.79 -0.54
C ILE A 757 16.42 5.41 -1.94
N GLY A 758 17.59 5.81 -2.42
CA GLY A 758 17.75 6.49 -3.70
C GLY A 758 17.71 8.02 -3.59
N THR A 759 17.82 8.71 -4.72
CA THR A 759 17.78 10.18 -4.79
C THR A 759 16.36 10.74 -4.71
N THR A 760 15.37 9.93 -5.07
CA THR A 760 13.95 10.25 -4.96
C THR A 760 13.20 9.04 -4.42
N SER A 761 12.63 9.20 -3.24
CA SER A 761 11.88 8.14 -2.57
C SER A 761 10.56 8.66 -2.03
N LYS A 762 9.68 7.76 -1.62
CA LYS A 762 8.46 8.09 -0.88
C LYS A 762 8.81 8.96 0.33
N LEU A 763 8.18 10.12 0.46
CA LEU A 763 8.46 11.09 1.52
C LEU A 763 7.45 11.06 2.66
N ARG A 764 6.27 10.52 2.44
CA ARG A 764 5.19 10.46 3.42
C ARG A 764 4.61 9.08 3.40
N THR A 765 4.53 8.47 4.55
CA THR A 765 4.09 7.09 4.72
C THR A 765 2.95 7.06 5.72
N TYR A 766 1.95 6.24 5.45
CA TYR A 766 0.92 5.93 6.42
C TYR A 766 1.41 4.78 7.29
N SER A 767 1.77 5.10 8.52
CA SER A 767 2.26 4.14 9.50
C SER A 767 1.95 4.63 10.92
N GLN A 768 2.64 4.16 11.95
CA GLN A 768 2.36 4.45 13.35
C GLN A 768 2.26 5.96 13.70
N ASN A 769 2.78 6.84 12.90
CA ASN A 769 2.65 8.29 13.04
C ASN A 769 1.39 8.86 12.39
N ARG A 770 0.64 8.01 11.68
CA ARG A 770 -0.67 8.29 11.05
C ARG A 770 -0.74 9.64 10.35
N GLY A 771 -1.89 10.18 10.14
CA GLY A 771 -2.17 11.40 9.39
C GLY A 771 -1.38 12.66 9.69
N ASP A 772 -0.31 12.61 10.45
CA ASP A 772 0.63 13.73 10.61
C ASP A 772 1.53 13.91 9.39
N HIS A 773 1.54 12.96 8.45
CA HIS A 773 2.34 12.95 7.24
C HIS A 773 3.85 12.99 7.51
N SER A 774 4.30 12.42 8.59
CA SER A 774 5.71 12.34 8.94
C SER A 774 6.45 11.39 8.00
N TYR A 775 7.76 11.57 7.98
CA TYR A 775 8.69 10.75 7.24
C TYR A 775 9.25 9.66 8.16
N ILE A 776 9.07 8.39 7.77
CA ILE A 776 9.68 7.24 8.44
C ILE A 776 10.64 6.58 7.46
N PRO A 777 11.97 6.71 7.67
CA PRO A 777 12.96 6.04 6.83
C PRO A 777 12.75 4.53 6.81
N GLY A 778 12.90 3.93 5.64
CA GLY A 778 12.76 2.49 5.45
C GLY A 778 11.32 1.97 5.32
N GLY A 779 10.30 2.83 5.48
CA GLY A 779 8.92 2.44 5.22
C GLY A 779 8.71 2.02 3.77
N VAL A 780 8.01 0.90 3.56
CA VAL A 780 7.76 0.31 2.24
C VAL A 780 6.28 0.43 1.91
N ILE A 781 5.95 1.06 0.79
CA ILE A 781 4.55 1.28 0.38
C ILE A 781 4.06 0.17 -0.55
N PRO A 782 2.74 -0.09 -0.60
CA PRO A 782 2.14 -1.03 -1.57
C PRO A 782 2.39 -0.63 -3.02
N GLY A 783 2.45 0.68 -3.32
CA GLY A 783 2.80 1.21 -4.62
C GLY A 783 1.62 1.41 -5.57
N TYR A 784 1.88 1.36 -6.89
CA TYR A 784 0.89 1.74 -7.87
C TYR A 784 -0.34 0.83 -7.88
N VAL A 785 -1.48 1.45 -8.19
CA VAL A 785 -2.78 0.79 -8.40
C VAL A 785 -3.34 1.12 -9.77
N ILE A 786 -4.38 0.42 -10.18
CA ILE A 786 -5.11 0.72 -11.41
C ILE A 786 -6.49 1.26 -11.04
N ILE A 787 -6.69 2.56 -11.24
CA ILE A 787 -8.03 3.16 -11.23
C ILE A 787 -8.71 2.70 -12.51
N LYS A 788 -9.72 1.86 -12.36
CA LYS A 788 -10.33 1.16 -13.48
C LYS A 788 -11.03 2.10 -14.46
N PRO A 789 -10.94 1.80 -15.77
CA PRO A 789 -10.50 0.53 -16.35
C PRO A 789 -8.99 0.43 -16.58
N ASP A 790 -8.23 1.51 -16.66
CA ASP A 790 -6.88 1.48 -17.22
C ASP A 790 -5.91 2.55 -16.72
N PHE A 791 -6.32 3.41 -15.77
CA PHE A 791 -5.46 4.50 -15.30
C PHE A 791 -4.55 4.04 -14.17
N PRO A 792 -3.23 3.94 -14.42
CA PRO A 792 -2.27 3.64 -13.36
C PRO A 792 -2.04 4.89 -12.51
N GLU A 793 -2.07 4.73 -11.20
CA GLU A 793 -1.85 5.80 -10.23
C GLU A 793 -0.85 5.35 -9.15
N CYS A 794 0.02 6.27 -8.73
CA CYS A 794 0.81 6.16 -7.53
C CYS A 794 1.09 7.58 -7.03
N ILE A 795 0.44 7.97 -5.96
CA ILE A 795 0.58 9.31 -5.36
C ILE A 795 1.65 9.22 -4.28
N THR A 796 2.82 9.78 -4.55
CA THR A 796 4.00 9.61 -3.69
C THR A 796 4.22 10.73 -2.67
N ASP A 797 3.45 11.81 -2.74
CA ASP A 797 3.55 12.99 -1.87
C ASP A 797 2.41 13.15 -0.86
N PHE A 798 1.50 12.16 -0.81
CA PHE A 798 0.37 12.13 0.10
C PHE A 798 0.28 10.76 0.78
N GLY A 799 0.06 10.70 2.08
CA GLY A 799 0.16 9.50 2.89
C GLY A 799 -1.19 9.02 3.45
N MET A 800 -2.30 9.22 2.72
CA MET A 800 -3.64 8.89 3.22
C MET A 800 -4.46 8.06 2.21
N LEU A 801 -3.77 7.33 1.35
CA LEU A 801 -4.35 6.38 0.42
C LEU A 801 -3.83 4.98 0.76
N TRP A 802 -4.49 4.27 1.68
CA TRP A 802 -4.01 2.97 2.18
C TRP A 802 -3.56 2.03 1.07
N PHE A 803 -4.35 1.88 0.02
CA PHE A 803 -4.05 0.98 -1.09
C PHE A 803 -2.79 1.33 -1.90
N GLU A 804 -2.24 2.54 -1.73
CA GLU A 804 -0.98 3.00 -2.35
C GLU A 804 0.14 3.23 -1.34
N ASP A 805 -0.21 3.68 -0.12
CA ASP A 805 0.71 4.36 0.79
C ASP A 805 0.88 3.70 2.15
N GLU A 806 0.03 2.73 2.51
CA GLU A 806 0.12 2.09 3.81
C GLU A 806 1.39 1.27 3.94
N THR A 807 2.23 1.67 4.88
CA THR A 807 3.45 0.92 5.18
C THR A 807 3.15 -0.13 6.24
N THR A 808 3.33 -1.39 5.88
CA THR A 808 3.11 -2.52 6.78
C THR A 808 4.40 -3.21 7.17
N VAL A 809 4.40 -3.89 8.31
CA VAL A 809 5.57 -4.68 8.73
C VAL A 809 5.79 -5.90 7.83
N SER A 810 4.72 -6.44 7.22
CA SER A 810 4.83 -7.53 6.25
C SER A 810 5.53 -7.09 4.96
N ASP A 811 5.12 -5.95 4.37
CA ASP A 811 5.78 -5.38 3.19
C ASP A 811 7.25 -5.05 3.49
N ALA A 812 7.52 -4.44 4.64
CA ALA A 812 8.86 -4.07 5.09
C ALA A 812 9.77 -5.30 5.24
N SER A 813 9.30 -6.34 5.92
CA SER A 813 10.09 -7.57 6.12
C SER A 813 10.31 -8.34 4.82
N SER A 814 9.34 -8.32 3.89
CA SER A 814 9.49 -8.91 2.56
C SER A 814 10.56 -8.19 1.74
N TRP A 815 10.65 -6.85 1.85
CA TRP A 815 11.71 -6.06 1.23
C TRP A 815 13.09 -6.37 1.83
N VAL A 816 13.22 -6.48 3.16
CA VAL A 816 14.49 -6.89 3.79
C VAL A 816 14.97 -8.21 3.22
N LEU A 817 14.08 -9.18 3.04
CA LEU A 817 14.41 -10.50 2.48
C LEU A 817 14.82 -10.39 1.00
N GLU A 818 14.05 -9.67 0.17
CA GLU A 818 14.32 -9.51 -1.27
C GLU A 818 15.59 -8.71 -1.54
N ALA A 819 15.82 -7.61 -0.83
CA ALA A 819 17.02 -6.79 -1.03
C ALA A 819 18.31 -7.54 -0.67
N ASN A 820 18.28 -8.38 0.38
CA ASN A 820 19.39 -9.29 0.71
C ASN A 820 19.58 -10.37 -0.37
N ALA A 821 18.51 -10.88 -0.97
CA ALA A 821 18.59 -11.81 -2.09
C ALA A 821 19.26 -11.17 -3.31
N ALA A 822 18.87 -9.94 -3.66
CA ALA A 822 19.49 -9.17 -4.74
C ALA A 822 20.98 -8.87 -4.48
N GLU A 823 21.33 -8.49 -3.25
CA GLU A 823 22.72 -8.28 -2.83
C GLU A 823 23.53 -9.58 -2.92
N ALA A 824 22.97 -10.72 -2.51
CA ALA A 824 23.61 -12.03 -2.57
C ALA A 824 23.95 -12.44 -4.01
N ILE A 825 23.06 -12.21 -4.98
CA ILE A 825 23.32 -12.43 -6.41
C ILE A 825 24.57 -11.67 -6.87
N LEU A 826 24.69 -10.37 -6.50
CA LEU A 826 25.86 -9.59 -6.89
C LEU A 826 27.14 -10.07 -6.23
N ASN A 827 27.08 -10.50 -4.97
CA ASN A 827 28.24 -11.00 -4.22
C ASN A 827 28.75 -12.34 -4.77
N GLN A 828 27.89 -13.24 -5.22
CA GLN A 828 28.25 -14.50 -5.85
C GLN A 828 29.03 -14.29 -7.14
N GLN A 829 28.63 -13.35 -7.99
CA GLN A 829 29.35 -13.01 -9.21
C GLN A 829 30.72 -12.40 -8.93
N LYS A 830 30.85 -11.56 -7.88
CA LYS A 830 32.16 -11.06 -7.45
C LYS A 830 33.09 -12.21 -7.06
N ALA A 831 32.58 -13.20 -6.33
CA ALA A 831 33.35 -14.39 -5.92
C ALA A 831 33.76 -15.26 -7.12
N ALA A 832 32.87 -15.45 -8.10
CA ALA A 832 33.15 -16.20 -9.33
C ALA A 832 34.17 -15.49 -10.25
N ALA A 833 34.13 -14.14 -10.29
CA ALA A 833 35.07 -13.35 -11.06
C ALA A 833 36.49 -13.26 -10.43
N ASN A 834 36.59 -13.45 -9.10
CA ASN A 834 37.83 -13.43 -8.36
C ASN A 834 37.96 -14.72 -7.50
N PRO A 835 38.15 -15.90 -8.10
CA PRO A 835 38.33 -17.13 -7.35
C PRO A 835 39.55 -16.99 -6.43
N LYS A 836 39.36 -17.20 -5.14
CA LYS A 836 40.52 -17.29 -4.20
C LYS A 836 41.44 -18.38 -4.72
N PRO A 837 42.76 -18.16 -4.80
CA PRO A 837 43.66 -19.23 -5.18
C PRO A 837 43.49 -20.40 -4.17
N GLU A 838 43.18 -21.58 -4.68
CA GLU A 838 43.15 -22.80 -3.86
C GLU A 838 44.41 -22.87 -3.05
N LYS A 839 44.29 -22.92 -1.72
CA LYS A 839 45.40 -23.10 -0.78
C LYS A 839 45.84 -24.54 -0.72
#